data_eaf15a4a836d4659932d320e4cb44865
#
_entry.id   eaf15a4a836d4659932d320e4cb44865
#
_cell.length_a   1.000
_cell.length_b   1.000
_cell.length_c   1.000
_cell.angle_alpha   90.00
_cell.angle_beta   90.00
_cell.angle_gamma   90.00
#
_symmetry.space_group_name_H-M   'P 1'
#
loop_
_entity.id
_entity.type
_entity.pdbx_description
1 polymer ?
#
loop_
_entity_poly.entity_id
_entity_poly.type
_entity_poly.pdbx_seq_one_letter_code
_entity_poly.pdbx_strand_id
1 'polypeptide(L)'
;MDKFVLKSGMVPKGDQPEAIKKLCAGFRRGERFQTLLGATGTGKTFTMAKVVEELQRPTLILAHNKTLAAQLCSEFQEFFPDNAVSYFVSYYDYYQPEAYMPATDTYIEKDASINEEIDKFRHAATANLLRRKDVLIVASVSCIYGLGSVTDYNELAQTVTVGDVIARDKFLRHLTDLQYVRSSMEFKNSMFHVLGDTVEVFPPDRDTVFRIEFFGDEVDSISEVEAWTGEVLKELNSVTIFPAKHAVTTAEKIEGAVAGIRADLEIRHAELLKQGRMLEAERIKTRTEYDIEILRETGYCSGIENYTRYLTGSDPGSRPSTLLDYFPDDFLMFIDESHITVPQIGGMHNGNFSRKQTLIEHGFRLPSSHDNRPLRFEEFEEYMKAATFVSATPSKYEMAHTKGDTIIEQVVRPTGLVDPEIEVRPTADQIRDLLKEIAKTVELGNRVLITTLTKRSAEDLTDFLSDADIRVKYLHSDIDTIERIEILRDLRLGKFDVLVGINLLREGLDLPEVSLVAILDADKQGFLRSASALIQTVGRAARNVDGHVIMYADKMTDAMTQCIDETNRRREKQVAHNLKHGITPETIRKEVRDISHFGGAKKTDDRKLDLKKIPKDEAKRIIEVLSNKMDLASQNMEFEKAAELRDEIETLREEFGVGGVYNPLPPPPPKPPPEKPPPPKELPPDQPPEPPPPPGRDVILVSMEFANVSKELPK
;
A
#
# COMPACT_ATOMS: atom_id res chain seq x y z
N MET A 1 -6.05 10.71 -23.95
CA MET A 1 -5.88 12.17 -23.68
C MET A 1 -4.47 12.37 -23.17
N ASP A 2 -3.77 13.38 -23.65
CA ASP A 2 -2.37 13.58 -23.25
C ASP A 2 -2.18 14.76 -22.29
N LYS A 3 -3.27 15.24 -21.68
CA LYS A 3 -3.25 16.38 -20.77
C LYS A 3 -4.06 16.13 -19.51
N PHE A 4 -3.53 16.58 -18.39
CA PHE A 4 -4.29 16.61 -17.15
C PHE A 4 -5.42 17.63 -17.20
N VAL A 5 -6.63 17.19 -16.92
CA VAL A 5 -7.83 18.04 -16.86
C VAL A 5 -8.48 17.83 -15.50
N LEU A 6 -8.35 18.81 -14.62
CA LEU A 6 -8.93 18.75 -13.28
C LEU A 6 -10.43 18.99 -13.35
N LYS A 7 -11.22 18.00 -12.91
CA LYS A 7 -12.67 18.07 -12.82
C LYS A 7 -13.08 18.23 -11.36
N SER A 8 -13.22 19.47 -10.92
CA SER A 8 -13.65 19.77 -9.55
C SER A 8 -14.45 21.07 -9.53
N GLY A 9 -15.53 21.12 -8.75
CA GLY A 9 -16.27 22.35 -8.45
C GLY A 9 -15.55 23.27 -7.46
N MET A 10 -14.38 22.84 -6.94
CA MET A 10 -13.62 23.61 -5.97
C MET A 10 -12.77 24.70 -6.64
N VAL A 11 -12.75 25.87 -6.02
CA VAL A 11 -11.91 27.01 -6.43
C VAL A 11 -10.85 27.22 -5.34
N PRO A 12 -9.58 27.49 -5.73
CA PRO A 12 -8.52 27.80 -4.75
C PRO A 12 -8.90 28.98 -3.84
N LYS A 13 -8.78 28.78 -2.52
CA LYS A 13 -9.12 29.77 -1.48
C LYS A 13 -8.02 29.85 -0.42
N GLY A 14 -8.07 30.88 0.44
CA GLY A 14 -7.10 31.06 1.49
C GLY A 14 -5.68 31.29 0.93
N ASP A 15 -4.71 30.53 1.41
CA ASP A 15 -3.32 30.57 0.93
C ASP A 15 -3.08 29.76 -0.36
N GLN A 16 -4.05 28.93 -0.81
CA GLN A 16 -3.87 28.05 -1.97
C GLN A 16 -3.47 28.78 -3.26
N PRO A 17 -4.12 29.92 -3.68
CA PRO A 17 -3.75 30.60 -4.93
C PRO A 17 -2.29 31.04 -4.95
N GLU A 18 -1.80 31.57 -3.85
CA GLU A 18 -0.41 32.01 -3.75
C GLU A 18 0.56 30.83 -3.65
N ALA A 19 0.19 29.77 -2.97
CA ALA A 19 0.98 28.54 -2.88
C ALA A 19 1.13 27.89 -4.27
N ILE A 20 0.05 27.73 -5.03
CA ILE A 20 0.07 27.20 -6.40
C ILE A 20 0.99 28.04 -7.28
N LYS A 21 0.79 29.36 -7.28
CA LYS A 21 1.60 30.29 -8.06
C LYS A 21 3.11 30.18 -7.74
N LYS A 22 3.47 30.14 -6.47
CA LYS A 22 4.87 30.02 -6.03
C LYS A 22 5.49 28.68 -6.39
N LEU A 23 4.78 27.57 -6.17
CA LEU A 23 5.22 26.24 -6.56
C LEU A 23 5.48 26.15 -8.05
N CYS A 24 4.51 26.55 -8.88
CA CYS A 24 4.65 26.55 -10.34
C CYS A 24 5.79 27.46 -10.82
N ALA A 25 5.94 28.64 -10.24
CA ALA A 25 7.04 29.53 -10.55
C ALA A 25 8.40 28.95 -10.18
N GLY A 26 8.51 28.27 -9.02
CA GLY A 26 9.72 27.58 -8.62
C GLY A 26 10.11 26.47 -9.59
N PHE A 27 9.18 25.58 -9.97
CA PHE A 27 9.43 24.54 -10.97
C PHE A 27 9.83 25.10 -12.34
N ARG A 28 9.22 26.22 -12.78
CA ARG A 28 9.59 26.88 -14.05
C ARG A 28 10.98 27.52 -13.99
N ARG A 29 11.46 27.93 -12.80
CA ARG A 29 12.85 28.43 -12.60
C ARG A 29 13.87 27.28 -12.50
N GLY A 30 13.42 26.03 -12.41
CA GLY A 30 14.29 24.88 -12.23
C GLY A 30 14.71 24.66 -10.77
N GLU A 31 13.94 25.18 -9.81
CA GLU A 31 14.19 24.87 -8.39
C GLU A 31 14.09 23.36 -8.15
N ARG A 32 15.17 22.78 -7.64
CA ARG A 32 15.24 21.34 -7.38
C ARG A 32 14.34 20.95 -6.20
N PHE A 33 14.34 21.76 -5.15
CA PHE A 33 13.61 21.50 -3.92
C PHE A 33 12.73 22.67 -3.51
N GLN A 34 11.50 22.35 -3.15
CA GLN A 34 10.54 23.27 -2.57
C GLN A 34 9.88 22.62 -1.35
N THR A 35 9.45 23.38 -0.37
CA THR A 35 8.67 22.89 0.77
C THR A 35 7.30 23.56 0.82
N LEU A 36 6.24 22.76 0.76
CA LEU A 36 4.89 23.19 1.06
C LEU A 36 4.63 22.96 2.55
N LEU A 37 4.78 24.01 3.34
CA LEU A 37 4.47 24.02 4.77
C LEU A 37 2.97 24.18 4.94
N GLY A 38 2.25 23.06 4.95
CA GLY A 38 0.80 23.05 4.93
C GLY A 38 0.19 22.48 6.21
N ALA A 39 -0.58 23.29 6.95
CA ALA A 39 -1.32 22.81 8.12
C ALA A 39 -2.36 21.74 7.73
N THR A 40 -2.80 20.96 8.71
CA THR A 40 -3.85 19.95 8.49
C THR A 40 -5.17 20.64 8.10
N GLY A 41 -5.85 20.09 7.07
CA GLY A 41 -7.14 20.62 6.60
C GLY A 41 -7.07 21.86 5.69
N THR A 42 -5.88 22.28 5.24
CA THR A 42 -5.71 23.41 4.31
C THR A 42 -5.92 23.04 2.84
N GLY A 43 -6.16 21.76 2.52
CA GLY A 43 -6.36 21.28 1.15
C GLY A 43 -5.05 21.14 0.37
N LYS A 44 -4.00 20.61 0.98
CA LYS A 44 -2.70 20.35 0.33
C LYS A 44 -2.86 19.50 -0.94
N THR A 45 -3.70 18.43 -0.90
CA THR A 45 -3.97 17.56 -2.05
C THR A 45 -4.52 18.34 -3.24
N PHE A 46 -5.47 19.25 -3.00
CA PHE A 46 -6.02 20.11 -4.05
C PHE A 46 -4.98 21.08 -4.62
N THR A 47 -4.09 21.61 -3.77
CA THR A 47 -2.96 22.46 -4.20
C THR A 47 -2.02 21.66 -5.11
N MET A 48 -1.65 20.43 -4.74
CA MET A 48 -0.84 19.54 -5.58
C MET A 48 -1.53 19.26 -6.92
N ALA A 49 -2.84 18.94 -6.91
CA ALA A 49 -3.61 18.68 -8.12
C ALA A 49 -3.60 19.89 -9.07
N LYS A 50 -3.75 21.11 -8.52
CA LYS A 50 -3.69 22.35 -9.32
C LYS A 50 -2.30 22.61 -9.90
N VAL A 51 -1.23 22.27 -9.20
CA VAL A 51 0.15 22.36 -9.72
C VAL A 51 0.35 21.37 -10.86
N VAL A 52 -0.13 20.12 -10.73
CA VAL A 52 -0.08 19.10 -11.77
C VAL A 52 -0.84 19.56 -13.02
N GLU A 53 -2.07 20.08 -12.86
CA GLU A 53 -2.87 20.63 -13.96
C GLU A 53 -2.16 21.77 -14.67
N GLU A 54 -1.49 22.68 -13.95
CA GLU A 54 -0.82 23.85 -14.54
C GLU A 54 0.48 23.49 -15.24
N LEU A 55 1.25 22.52 -14.72
CA LEU A 55 2.55 22.14 -15.25
C LEU A 55 2.49 21.03 -16.31
N GLN A 56 1.42 20.23 -16.34
CA GLN A 56 1.19 19.19 -17.36
C GLN A 56 2.35 18.17 -17.48
N ARG A 57 2.90 17.72 -16.34
CA ARG A 57 4.05 16.79 -16.30
C ARG A 57 3.66 15.51 -15.58
N PRO A 58 4.15 14.33 -15.99
CA PRO A 58 4.01 13.10 -15.22
C PRO A 58 4.41 13.32 -13.77
N THR A 59 3.66 12.75 -12.86
CA THR A 59 3.78 13.10 -11.44
C THR A 59 3.86 11.85 -10.57
N LEU A 60 4.82 11.82 -9.65
CA LEU A 60 4.92 10.84 -8.57
C LEU A 60 4.59 11.49 -7.24
N ILE A 61 3.69 10.88 -6.48
CA ILE A 61 3.36 11.27 -5.11
C ILE A 61 3.77 10.15 -4.18
N LEU A 62 4.68 10.43 -3.26
CA LEU A 62 5.17 9.46 -2.28
C LEU A 62 4.46 9.62 -0.94
N ALA A 63 3.96 8.53 -0.40
CA ALA A 63 3.36 8.44 0.93
C ALA A 63 4.07 7.35 1.76
N HIS A 64 4.20 7.56 3.06
CA HIS A 64 4.95 6.66 3.94
C HIS A 64 4.24 5.33 4.26
N ASN A 65 2.94 5.18 3.99
CA ASN A 65 2.19 3.95 4.21
C ASN A 65 1.12 3.70 3.15
N LYS A 66 0.60 2.45 3.09
CA LYS A 66 -0.41 2.03 2.11
C LYS A 66 -1.74 2.80 2.27
N THR A 67 -2.19 3.03 3.50
CA THR A 67 -3.48 3.67 3.80
C THR A 67 -3.52 5.13 3.32
N LEU A 68 -2.46 5.88 3.62
CA LEU A 68 -2.35 7.26 3.14
C LEU A 68 -2.23 7.32 1.61
N ALA A 69 -1.43 6.42 1.02
CA ALA A 69 -1.29 6.33 -0.42
C ALA A 69 -2.65 6.02 -1.09
N ALA A 70 -3.43 5.13 -0.50
CA ALA A 70 -4.76 4.78 -0.96
C ALA A 70 -5.72 5.97 -0.90
N GLN A 71 -5.76 6.69 0.24
CA GLN A 71 -6.58 7.89 0.40
C GLN A 71 -6.20 8.96 -0.64
N LEU A 72 -4.91 9.25 -0.82
CA LEU A 72 -4.44 10.21 -1.80
C LEU A 72 -4.81 9.79 -3.23
N CYS A 73 -4.63 8.49 -3.56
CA CYS A 73 -4.99 7.97 -4.87
C CYS A 73 -6.48 8.21 -5.18
N SER A 74 -7.37 7.90 -4.23
CA SER A 74 -8.81 8.17 -4.37
C SER A 74 -9.12 9.66 -4.58
N GLU A 75 -8.50 10.54 -3.77
CA GLU A 75 -8.68 11.99 -3.91
C GLU A 75 -8.21 12.47 -5.31
N PHE A 76 -7.07 11.96 -5.82
CA PHE A 76 -6.58 12.32 -7.15
C PHE A 76 -7.42 11.72 -8.29
N GLN A 77 -8.00 10.52 -8.12
CA GLN A 77 -8.94 9.95 -9.08
C GLN A 77 -10.22 10.79 -9.19
N GLU A 78 -10.70 11.35 -8.07
CA GLU A 78 -11.82 12.29 -8.08
C GLU A 78 -11.48 13.60 -8.81
N PHE A 79 -10.24 14.08 -8.65
CA PHE A 79 -9.78 15.30 -9.34
C PHE A 79 -9.50 15.08 -10.83
N PHE A 80 -9.00 13.90 -11.21
CA PHE A 80 -8.57 13.55 -12.55
C PHE A 80 -9.23 12.26 -13.06
N PRO A 81 -10.58 12.23 -13.18
CA PRO A 81 -11.31 10.99 -13.49
C PRO A 81 -11.03 10.43 -14.89
N ASP A 82 -10.53 11.24 -15.83
CA ASP A 82 -10.23 10.83 -17.21
C ASP A 82 -8.73 10.60 -17.46
N ASN A 83 -7.88 10.89 -16.45
CA ASN A 83 -6.44 10.75 -16.55
C ASN A 83 -5.94 9.46 -15.90
N ALA A 84 -4.71 9.06 -16.16
CA ALA A 84 -4.14 7.85 -15.62
C ALA A 84 -3.63 8.07 -14.18
N VAL A 85 -4.54 8.01 -13.21
CA VAL A 85 -4.19 8.01 -11.79
C VAL A 85 -4.01 6.57 -11.33
N SER A 86 -2.81 6.21 -10.95
CA SER A 86 -2.42 4.84 -10.63
C SER A 86 -1.92 4.68 -9.18
N TYR A 87 -2.14 3.50 -8.61
CA TYR A 87 -1.73 3.15 -7.25
C TYR A 87 -0.54 2.18 -7.29
N PHE A 88 0.56 2.49 -6.58
CA PHE A 88 1.76 1.67 -6.57
C PHE A 88 2.30 1.46 -5.16
N VAL A 89 1.89 0.37 -4.53
CA VAL A 89 2.34 0.01 -3.18
C VAL A 89 2.86 -1.42 -3.14
N SER A 90 3.31 -1.90 -1.98
CA SER A 90 3.67 -3.31 -1.81
C SER A 90 2.45 -4.20 -2.04
N TYR A 91 2.58 -5.18 -2.93
CA TYR A 91 1.52 -6.13 -3.28
C TYR A 91 1.36 -7.31 -2.31
N TYR A 92 2.11 -7.32 -1.21
CA TYR A 92 1.98 -8.34 -0.17
C TYR A 92 0.88 -7.95 0.83
N ASP A 93 -0.10 -8.83 1.07
CA ASP A 93 -1.00 -8.72 2.21
C ASP A 93 -0.29 -9.13 3.49
N TYR A 94 0.47 -10.21 3.41
CA TYR A 94 1.38 -10.66 4.45
C TYR A 94 2.79 -10.80 3.88
N TYR A 95 3.80 -10.39 4.62
CA TYR A 95 5.20 -10.52 4.22
C TYR A 95 6.11 -10.77 5.41
N GLN A 96 6.65 -11.97 5.48
CA GLN A 96 7.74 -12.35 6.38
C GLN A 96 9.02 -12.49 5.56
N PRO A 97 10.00 -11.58 5.71
CA PRO A 97 11.26 -11.69 5.00
C PRO A 97 12.08 -12.87 5.52
N GLU A 98 12.81 -13.52 4.61
CA GLU A 98 13.83 -14.50 4.97
C GLU A 98 14.84 -13.89 5.94
N ALA A 99 15.10 -14.54 7.07
CA ALA A 99 16.01 -14.07 8.08
C ALA A 99 16.71 -15.25 8.81
N TYR A 100 17.83 -14.96 9.45
CA TYR A 100 18.50 -15.90 10.32
C TYR A 100 18.88 -15.23 11.64
N MET A 101 18.60 -15.90 12.74
CA MET A 101 18.96 -15.45 14.10
C MET A 101 20.07 -16.32 14.64
N PRO A 102 21.34 -15.86 14.61
CA PRO A 102 22.49 -16.67 15.05
C PRO A 102 22.42 -17.08 16.53
N ALA A 103 21.82 -16.22 17.38
CA ALA A 103 21.74 -16.47 18.83
C ALA A 103 20.89 -17.71 19.19
N THR A 104 19.91 -18.05 18.39
CA THR A 104 18.98 -19.18 18.60
C THR A 104 19.11 -20.25 17.52
N ASP A 105 20.05 -20.10 16.57
CA ASP A 105 20.20 -20.95 15.37
C ASP A 105 18.85 -21.16 14.65
N THR A 106 18.07 -20.07 14.52
CA THR A 106 16.73 -20.12 13.92
C THR A 106 16.74 -19.49 12.55
N TYR A 107 16.43 -20.30 11.53
CA TYR A 107 16.20 -19.83 10.16
C TYR A 107 14.70 -19.57 9.99
N ILE A 108 14.37 -18.37 9.52
CA ILE A 108 13.01 -17.95 9.19
C ILE A 108 12.91 -17.96 7.67
N GLU A 109 12.08 -18.82 7.14
CA GLU A 109 11.82 -18.86 5.70
C GLU A 109 10.96 -17.66 5.27
N LYS A 110 11.16 -17.23 4.01
CA LYS A 110 10.31 -16.20 3.41
C LYS A 110 8.89 -16.76 3.29
N ASP A 111 7.93 -16.03 3.86
CA ASP A 111 6.51 -16.30 3.68
C ASP A 111 5.81 -15.03 3.20
N ALA A 112 4.96 -15.15 2.19
CA ALA A 112 4.29 -14.00 1.60
C ALA A 112 3.00 -14.41 0.88
N SER A 113 1.94 -13.65 1.11
CA SER A 113 0.72 -13.71 0.32
C SER A 113 0.64 -12.49 -0.60
N ILE A 114 0.34 -12.73 -1.88
CA ILE A 114 0.24 -11.69 -2.90
C ILE A 114 -1.22 -11.30 -3.06
N ASN A 115 -1.47 -9.99 -3.06
CA ASN A 115 -2.75 -9.41 -3.43
C ASN A 115 -2.78 -9.18 -4.94
N GLU A 116 -3.57 -9.95 -5.65
CA GLU A 116 -3.67 -9.91 -7.12
C GLU A 116 -4.19 -8.56 -7.62
N GLU A 117 -5.07 -7.90 -6.86
CA GLU A 117 -5.61 -6.60 -7.23
C GLU A 117 -4.56 -5.49 -7.14
N ILE A 118 -3.75 -5.49 -6.08
CA ILE A 118 -2.64 -4.53 -5.95
C ILE A 118 -1.58 -4.80 -7.03
N ASP A 119 -1.32 -6.05 -7.38
CA ASP A 119 -0.39 -6.39 -8.45
C ASP A 119 -0.87 -5.87 -9.80
N LYS A 120 -2.17 -6.01 -10.11
CA LYS A 120 -2.82 -5.39 -11.27
C LYS A 120 -2.60 -3.87 -11.31
N PHE A 121 -2.78 -3.16 -10.20
CA PHE A 121 -2.53 -1.71 -10.15
C PHE A 121 -1.06 -1.35 -10.40
N ARG A 122 -0.13 -2.18 -9.96
CA ARG A 122 1.31 -1.98 -10.22
C ARG A 122 1.62 -2.14 -11.70
N HIS A 123 1.06 -3.15 -12.36
CA HIS A 123 1.17 -3.33 -13.80
C HIS A 123 0.51 -2.18 -14.57
N ALA A 124 -0.65 -1.71 -14.15
CA ALA A 124 -1.30 -0.56 -14.75
C ALA A 124 -0.44 0.71 -14.64
N ALA A 125 0.21 0.93 -13.49
CA ALA A 125 1.09 2.09 -13.29
C ALA A 125 2.27 2.10 -14.28
N THR A 126 2.99 0.98 -14.43
CA THR A 126 4.12 0.87 -15.36
C THR A 126 3.69 0.94 -16.82
N ALA A 127 2.61 0.25 -17.19
CA ALA A 127 2.06 0.29 -18.56
C ALA A 127 1.61 1.71 -18.94
N ASN A 128 0.97 2.43 -18.02
CA ASN A 128 0.55 3.82 -18.26
C ASN A 128 1.74 4.76 -18.48
N LEU A 129 2.82 4.63 -17.69
CA LEU A 129 4.03 5.45 -17.87
C LEU A 129 4.66 5.27 -19.26
N LEU A 130 4.58 4.06 -19.83
CA LEU A 130 5.13 3.79 -21.17
C LEU A 130 4.19 4.21 -22.31
N ARG A 131 2.87 4.36 -22.05
CA ARG A 131 1.86 4.65 -23.09
C ARG A 131 1.38 6.09 -23.09
N ARG A 132 1.39 6.79 -21.95
CA ARG A 132 0.70 8.07 -21.73
C ARG A 132 1.64 9.10 -21.11
N LYS A 133 1.29 10.38 -21.29
CA LYS A 133 2.00 11.51 -20.67
C LYS A 133 1.24 12.11 -19.49
N ASP A 134 -0.05 11.84 -19.37
CA ASP A 134 -0.95 12.34 -18.32
C ASP A 134 -1.06 11.30 -17.16
N VAL A 135 0.09 10.88 -16.63
CA VAL A 135 0.17 9.84 -15.61
C VAL A 135 0.53 10.44 -14.25
N LEU A 136 -0.30 10.16 -13.26
CA LEU A 136 -0.06 10.46 -11.85
C LEU A 136 -0.04 9.16 -11.06
N ILE A 137 1.09 8.88 -10.41
CA ILE A 137 1.22 7.69 -9.56
C ILE A 137 1.32 8.10 -8.10
N VAL A 138 0.46 7.50 -7.27
CA VAL A 138 0.58 7.58 -5.82
C VAL A 138 1.23 6.29 -5.33
N ALA A 139 2.42 6.41 -4.74
CA ALA A 139 3.23 5.27 -4.35
C ALA A 139 3.61 5.30 -2.87
N SER A 140 3.81 4.12 -2.30
CA SER A 140 4.54 3.97 -1.04
C SER A 140 6.04 3.83 -1.30
N VAL A 141 6.84 3.71 -0.24
CA VAL A 141 8.30 3.47 -0.36
C VAL A 141 8.66 2.20 -1.14
N SER A 142 7.69 1.34 -1.49
CA SER A 142 7.92 0.19 -2.37
C SER A 142 8.43 0.58 -3.77
N CYS A 143 8.22 1.81 -4.20
CA CYS A 143 8.70 2.33 -5.48
C CYS A 143 10.23 2.40 -5.63
N ILE A 144 10.99 2.37 -4.51
CA ILE A 144 12.45 2.36 -4.53
C ILE A 144 13.06 0.95 -4.57
N TYR A 145 12.22 -0.10 -4.58
CA TYR A 145 12.67 -1.48 -4.71
C TYR A 145 12.77 -1.91 -6.17
N GLY A 146 13.67 -2.87 -6.44
CA GLY A 146 13.86 -3.43 -7.78
C GLY A 146 12.56 -3.97 -8.37
N LEU A 147 12.26 -3.54 -9.60
CA LEU A 147 11.03 -3.90 -10.31
C LEU A 147 11.32 -4.77 -11.54
N GLY A 148 12.47 -4.62 -12.15
CA GLY A 148 12.90 -5.24 -13.40
C GLY A 148 13.43 -4.18 -14.37
N SER A 149 14.10 -4.62 -15.43
CA SER A 149 14.65 -3.73 -16.45
C SER A 149 13.53 -3.08 -17.25
N VAL A 150 13.47 -1.74 -17.28
CA VAL A 150 12.53 -0.98 -18.11
C VAL A 150 12.73 -1.27 -19.59
N THR A 151 14.01 -1.37 -20.01
CA THR A 151 14.38 -1.69 -21.40
C THR A 151 13.82 -3.05 -21.79
N ASP A 152 14.11 -4.10 -21.00
CA ASP A 152 13.61 -5.45 -21.29
C ASP A 152 12.07 -5.50 -21.30
N TYR A 153 11.42 -4.82 -20.35
CA TYR A 153 9.96 -4.78 -20.27
C TYR A 153 9.31 -4.10 -21.49
N ASN A 154 9.93 -3.05 -22.00
CA ASN A 154 9.44 -2.32 -23.17
C ASN A 154 9.80 -3.01 -24.49
N GLU A 155 11.00 -3.58 -24.62
CA GLU A 155 11.46 -4.27 -25.85
C GLU A 155 10.69 -5.58 -26.09
N LEU A 156 10.32 -6.28 -25.01
CA LEU A 156 9.51 -7.49 -25.10
C LEU A 156 8.04 -7.21 -25.40
N ALA A 157 7.53 -6.00 -25.11
CA ALA A 157 6.15 -5.66 -25.39
C ALA A 157 5.83 -5.80 -26.88
N GLN A 158 4.72 -6.45 -27.20
CA GLN A 158 4.29 -6.69 -28.57
C GLN A 158 3.12 -5.79 -28.97
N THR A 159 3.34 -4.94 -29.94
CA THR A 159 2.26 -4.22 -30.60
C THR A 159 1.73 -5.02 -31.77
N VAL A 160 0.42 -5.19 -31.84
CA VAL A 160 -0.30 -5.86 -32.92
C VAL A 160 -1.29 -4.87 -33.53
N THR A 161 -1.32 -4.79 -34.85
CA THR A 161 -2.19 -3.88 -35.60
C THR A 161 -3.06 -4.69 -36.57
N VAL A 162 -4.28 -4.24 -36.81
CA VAL A 162 -5.17 -4.85 -37.82
C VAL A 162 -4.48 -4.79 -39.18
N GLY A 163 -4.42 -5.92 -39.89
CA GLY A 163 -3.71 -6.11 -41.16
C GLY A 163 -2.24 -6.55 -41.00
N ASP A 164 -1.72 -6.71 -39.79
CA ASP A 164 -0.39 -7.27 -39.60
C ASP A 164 -0.35 -8.74 -40.02
N VAL A 165 0.71 -9.14 -40.74
CA VAL A 165 0.93 -10.54 -41.13
C VAL A 165 1.90 -11.17 -40.13
N ILE A 166 1.36 -11.91 -39.17
CA ILE A 166 2.08 -12.56 -38.09
C ILE A 166 1.63 -14.02 -38.03
N ALA A 167 2.55 -14.97 -38.23
CA ALA A 167 2.22 -16.38 -38.04
C ALA A 167 1.66 -16.61 -36.63
N ARG A 168 0.41 -17.08 -36.54
CA ARG A 168 -0.30 -17.26 -35.25
C ARG A 168 0.55 -18.06 -34.23
N ASP A 169 1.19 -19.13 -34.63
CA ASP A 169 2.04 -19.93 -33.77
C ASP A 169 3.25 -19.16 -33.23
N LYS A 170 3.79 -18.21 -34.01
CA LYS A 170 4.86 -17.31 -33.55
C LYS A 170 4.30 -16.32 -32.52
N PHE A 171 3.11 -15.80 -32.74
CA PHE A 171 2.43 -14.93 -31.77
C PHE A 171 2.17 -15.65 -30.44
N LEU A 172 1.68 -16.89 -30.47
CA LEU A 172 1.42 -17.69 -29.28
C LEU A 172 2.71 -18.00 -28.49
N ARG A 173 3.82 -18.31 -29.19
CA ARG A 173 5.12 -18.48 -28.52
C ARG A 173 5.58 -17.21 -27.86
N HIS A 174 5.44 -16.07 -28.53
CA HIS A 174 5.81 -14.80 -27.95
C HIS A 174 4.98 -14.45 -26.71
N LEU A 175 3.68 -14.79 -26.66
CA LEU A 175 2.88 -14.65 -25.42
C LEU A 175 3.46 -15.48 -24.27
N THR A 176 3.99 -16.68 -24.57
CA THR A 176 4.67 -17.50 -23.57
C THR A 176 6.00 -16.89 -23.13
N ASP A 177 6.75 -16.28 -24.03
CA ASP A 177 7.97 -15.54 -23.74
C ASP A 177 7.67 -14.32 -22.86
N LEU A 178 6.50 -13.67 -23.06
CA LEU A 178 5.95 -12.62 -22.20
C LEU A 178 5.45 -13.13 -20.84
N GLN A 179 5.61 -14.42 -20.55
CA GLN A 179 5.19 -15.08 -19.30
C GLN A 179 3.67 -15.16 -19.11
N TYR A 180 2.87 -15.11 -20.18
CA TYR A 180 1.46 -15.47 -20.14
C TYR A 180 1.29 -17.00 -20.10
N VAL A 181 0.32 -17.43 -19.31
CA VAL A 181 -0.02 -18.85 -19.18
C VAL A 181 -1.17 -19.20 -20.12
N ARG A 182 -0.98 -20.23 -20.97
CA ARG A 182 -2.08 -20.73 -21.78
C ARG A 182 -3.06 -21.51 -20.91
N SER A 183 -4.32 -21.15 -20.92
CA SER A 183 -5.37 -21.86 -20.19
C SER A 183 -6.54 -22.21 -21.09
N SER A 184 -7.20 -23.33 -20.80
CA SER A 184 -8.44 -23.78 -21.46
C SER A 184 -9.62 -23.86 -20.49
N MET A 185 -9.38 -23.80 -19.18
CA MET A 185 -10.40 -23.98 -18.16
C MET A 185 -10.61 -22.73 -17.31
N GLU A 186 -9.55 -22.14 -16.81
CA GLU A 186 -9.59 -20.93 -16.02
C GLU A 186 -9.04 -19.77 -16.85
N PHE A 187 -9.70 -18.60 -16.80
CA PHE A 187 -9.26 -17.44 -17.56
C PHE A 187 -9.22 -16.21 -16.65
N LYS A 188 -8.00 -15.83 -16.24
CA LYS A 188 -7.72 -14.70 -15.36
C LYS A 188 -6.54 -13.88 -15.87
N ASN A 189 -6.23 -12.80 -15.18
CA ASN A 189 -5.09 -11.93 -15.52
C ASN A 189 -3.81 -12.74 -15.77
N SER A 190 -3.01 -12.29 -16.73
CA SER A 190 -1.76 -12.93 -17.14
C SER A 190 -1.95 -14.30 -17.86
N MET A 191 -3.14 -14.57 -18.38
CA MET A 191 -3.44 -15.77 -19.17
C MET A 191 -3.85 -15.41 -20.60
N PHE A 192 -3.72 -16.40 -21.50
CA PHE A 192 -4.29 -16.32 -22.84
C PHE A 192 -5.05 -17.59 -23.19
N HIS A 193 -6.05 -17.43 -24.03
CA HIS A 193 -6.93 -18.48 -24.50
C HIS A 193 -6.93 -18.53 -26.03
N VAL A 194 -7.07 -19.72 -26.61
CA VAL A 194 -7.07 -19.91 -28.08
C VAL A 194 -8.29 -20.74 -28.47
N LEU A 195 -9.15 -20.14 -29.26
CA LEU A 195 -10.37 -20.75 -29.80
C LEU A 195 -10.38 -20.66 -31.34
N GLY A 196 -9.93 -21.73 -32.03
CA GLY A 196 -9.80 -21.69 -33.48
C GLY A 196 -8.82 -20.61 -33.95
N ASP A 197 -9.30 -19.63 -34.71
CA ASP A 197 -8.51 -18.52 -35.20
C ASP A 197 -8.53 -17.27 -34.28
N THR A 198 -9.22 -17.36 -33.16
CA THR A 198 -9.31 -16.30 -32.15
C THR A 198 -8.32 -16.53 -31.00
N VAL A 199 -7.57 -15.51 -30.65
CA VAL A 199 -6.68 -15.48 -29.47
C VAL A 199 -7.19 -14.40 -28.52
N GLU A 200 -7.54 -14.81 -27.31
CA GLU A 200 -7.93 -13.92 -26.23
C GLU A 200 -6.76 -13.78 -25.23
N VAL A 201 -6.36 -12.56 -24.96
CA VAL A 201 -5.27 -12.25 -24.02
C VAL A 201 -5.83 -11.40 -22.88
N PHE A 202 -5.66 -11.88 -21.63
CA PHE A 202 -6.06 -11.16 -20.44
C PHE A 202 -4.84 -10.49 -19.81
N PRO A 203 -4.60 -9.19 -20.06
CA PRO A 203 -3.41 -8.51 -19.56
C PRO A 203 -3.40 -8.38 -18.03
N PRO A 204 -2.21 -8.24 -17.39
CA PRO A 204 -2.11 -8.07 -15.95
C PRO A 204 -2.56 -6.70 -15.45
N ASP A 205 -2.71 -5.71 -16.34
CA ASP A 205 -2.93 -4.28 -16.03
C ASP A 205 -4.40 -3.83 -16.06
N ARG A 206 -5.35 -4.75 -16.34
CA ARG A 206 -6.78 -4.38 -16.54
C ARG A 206 -7.75 -5.53 -16.25
N ASP A 207 -9.05 -5.21 -16.26
CA ASP A 207 -10.14 -6.17 -16.09
C ASP A 207 -10.80 -6.56 -17.42
N THR A 208 -10.26 -6.08 -18.54
CA THR A 208 -10.74 -6.37 -19.89
C THR A 208 -9.77 -7.26 -20.64
N VAL A 209 -10.27 -7.98 -21.64
CA VAL A 209 -9.53 -8.93 -22.45
C VAL A 209 -9.34 -8.36 -23.85
N PHE A 210 -8.19 -8.58 -24.45
CA PHE A 210 -7.99 -8.33 -25.88
C PHE A 210 -8.34 -9.61 -26.67
N ARG A 211 -9.32 -9.50 -27.55
CA ARG A 211 -9.68 -10.53 -28.53
C ARG A 211 -9.05 -10.15 -29.85
N ILE A 212 -8.19 -11.01 -30.39
CA ILE A 212 -7.46 -10.86 -31.63
C ILE A 212 -7.90 -11.98 -32.56
N GLU A 213 -8.52 -11.64 -33.66
CA GLU A 213 -9.00 -12.60 -34.65
C GLU A 213 -8.04 -12.66 -35.83
N PHE A 214 -7.71 -13.87 -36.26
CA PHE A 214 -6.79 -14.13 -37.34
C PHE A 214 -7.55 -14.70 -38.55
N PHE A 215 -7.19 -14.24 -39.74
CA PHE A 215 -7.55 -14.91 -40.99
C PHE A 215 -6.28 -15.49 -41.60
N GLY A 216 -6.01 -16.77 -41.32
CA GLY A 216 -4.71 -17.37 -41.59
C GLY A 216 -3.62 -16.78 -40.71
N ASP A 217 -2.65 -16.11 -41.33
CA ASP A 217 -1.56 -15.40 -40.65
C ASP A 217 -1.76 -13.87 -40.58
N GLU A 218 -2.89 -13.35 -41.06
CA GLU A 218 -3.25 -11.92 -41.01
C GLU A 218 -4.15 -11.63 -39.83
N VAL A 219 -3.89 -10.53 -39.12
CA VAL A 219 -4.76 -10.04 -38.05
C VAL A 219 -5.98 -9.32 -38.67
N ASP A 220 -7.15 -9.98 -38.60
CA ASP A 220 -8.39 -9.51 -39.22
C ASP A 220 -9.08 -8.43 -38.36
N SER A 221 -9.20 -8.69 -37.05
CA SER A 221 -9.81 -7.75 -36.13
C SER A 221 -9.17 -7.77 -34.74
N ILE A 222 -9.28 -6.65 -34.03
CA ILE A 222 -8.87 -6.53 -32.63
C ILE A 222 -10.00 -5.85 -31.87
N SER A 223 -10.45 -6.47 -30.77
CA SER A 223 -11.47 -5.89 -29.91
C SER A 223 -11.09 -5.99 -28.43
N GLU A 224 -11.52 -5.01 -27.65
CA GLU A 224 -11.50 -5.05 -26.19
C GLU A 224 -12.86 -5.56 -25.73
N VAL A 225 -12.85 -6.67 -24.97
CA VAL A 225 -14.05 -7.35 -24.53
C VAL A 225 -14.10 -7.41 -22.99
N GLU A 226 -15.29 -7.43 -22.45
CA GLU A 226 -15.51 -7.68 -21.03
C GLU A 226 -15.14 -9.15 -20.72
N ALA A 227 -14.38 -9.35 -19.64
CA ALA A 227 -13.75 -10.65 -19.35
C ALA A 227 -14.75 -11.78 -19.05
N TRP A 228 -15.93 -11.46 -18.53
CA TRP A 228 -16.92 -12.45 -18.07
C TRP A 228 -18.02 -12.72 -19.08
N THR A 229 -18.49 -11.65 -19.76
CA THR A 229 -19.60 -11.74 -20.71
C THR A 229 -19.14 -11.93 -22.15
N GLY A 230 -17.87 -11.59 -22.45
CA GLY A 230 -17.36 -11.56 -23.81
C GLY A 230 -17.93 -10.41 -24.65
N GLU A 231 -18.71 -9.48 -24.04
CA GLU A 231 -19.28 -8.32 -24.75
C GLU A 231 -18.18 -7.44 -25.31
N VAL A 232 -18.29 -7.08 -26.58
CA VAL A 232 -17.34 -6.16 -27.23
C VAL A 232 -17.58 -4.75 -26.70
N LEU A 233 -16.62 -4.24 -25.95
CA LEU A 233 -16.64 -2.89 -25.37
C LEU A 233 -16.16 -1.87 -26.39
N LYS A 234 -15.16 -2.25 -27.19
CA LYS A 234 -14.54 -1.33 -28.16
C LYS A 234 -13.78 -2.13 -29.24
N GLU A 235 -13.90 -1.69 -30.50
CA GLU A 235 -13.01 -2.11 -31.58
C GLU A 235 -11.73 -1.27 -31.56
N LEU A 236 -10.59 -1.91 -31.79
CA LEU A 236 -9.27 -1.33 -31.75
C LEU A 236 -8.54 -1.51 -33.08
N ASN A 237 -7.82 -0.50 -33.55
CA ASN A 237 -6.93 -0.63 -34.70
C ASN A 237 -5.60 -1.28 -34.33
N SER A 238 -5.15 -1.10 -33.10
CA SER A 238 -3.90 -1.71 -32.59
C SER A 238 -3.95 -1.86 -31.09
N VAL A 239 -3.17 -2.81 -30.57
CA VAL A 239 -2.99 -3.06 -29.15
C VAL A 239 -1.53 -3.37 -28.84
N THR A 240 -1.04 -2.88 -27.69
CA THR A 240 0.28 -3.26 -27.17
C THR A 240 0.09 -4.17 -25.97
N ILE A 241 0.64 -5.37 -26.05
CA ILE A 241 0.62 -6.39 -24.97
C ILE A 241 1.95 -6.32 -24.24
N PHE A 242 1.90 -5.95 -22.95
CA PHE A 242 3.07 -5.92 -22.10
C PHE A 242 3.30 -7.26 -21.42
N PRO A 243 4.53 -7.55 -20.92
CA PRO A 243 4.81 -8.76 -20.17
C PRO A 243 3.88 -8.96 -18.97
N ALA A 244 3.53 -10.22 -18.71
CA ALA A 244 2.69 -10.62 -17.58
C ALA A 244 3.35 -10.44 -16.21
N LYS A 245 4.68 -10.22 -16.18
CA LYS A 245 5.46 -9.95 -14.97
C LYS A 245 6.45 -8.81 -15.23
N HIS A 246 6.78 -8.03 -14.21
CA HIS A 246 7.77 -6.95 -14.35
C HIS A 246 9.20 -7.46 -14.58
N ALA A 247 9.57 -8.56 -13.90
CA ALA A 247 10.86 -9.21 -14.09
C ALA A 247 10.71 -10.35 -15.12
N VAL A 248 10.98 -10.06 -16.37
CA VAL A 248 10.93 -11.03 -17.47
C VAL A 248 12.35 -11.48 -17.81
N THR A 249 12.51 -12.77 -18.05
CA THR A 249 13.80 -13.37 -18.37
C THR A 249 13.63 -14.37 -19.51
N THR A 250 14.47 -14.29 -20.54
CA THR A 250 14.51 -15.24 -21.64
C THR A 250 15.32 -16.49 -21.28
N ALA A 251 15.05 -17.60 -21.96
CA ALA A 251 15.80 -18.85 -21.74
C ALA A 251 17.33 -18.68 -21.89
N GLU A 252 17.77 -17.83 -22.83
CA GLU A 252 19.20 -17.52 -23.02
C GLU A 252 19.79 -16.79 -21.81
N LYS A 253 19.06 -15.84 -21.23
CA LYS A 253 19.47 -15.13 -20.02
C LYS A 253 19.52 -16.07 -18.81
N ILE A 254 18.63 -17.06 -18.72
CA ILE A 254 18.65 -18.07 -17.64
C ILE A 254 19.94 -18.91 -17.71
N GLU A 255 20.34 -19.41 -18.87
CA GLU A 255 21.58 -20.19 -18.98
C GLU A 255 22.82 -19.35 -18.67
N GLY A 256 22.86 -18.08 -19.11
CA GLY A 256 23.91 -17.14 -18.72
C GLY A 256 23.94 -16.88 -17.20
N ALA A 257 22.78 -16.70 -16.59
CA ALA A 257 22.63 -16.51 -15.15
C ALA A 257 23.13 -17.74 -14.37
N VAL A 258 22.75 -18.95 -14.79
CA VAL A 258 23.20 -20.20 -14.17
C VAL A 258 24.73 -20.34 -14.19
N ALA A 259 25.36 -19.99 -15.31
CA ALA A 259 26.81 -20.00 -15.39
C ALA A 259 27.47 -19.03 -14.38
N GLY A 260 26.95 -17.82 -14.27
CA GLY A 260 27.41 -16.82 -13.29
C GLY A 260 27.15 -17.23 -11.83
N ILE A 261 25.97 -17.78 -11.53
CA ILE A 261 25.63 -18.29 -10.18
C ILE A 261 26.59 -19.40 -9.76
N ARG A 262 26.91 -20.34 -10.66
CA ARG A 262 27.85 -21.43 -10.38
C ARG A 262 29.28 -20.93 -10.13
N ALA A 263 29.74 -19.99 -10.93
CA ALA A 263 31.06 -19.40 -10.74
C ALA A 263 31.20 -18.75 -9.36
N ASP A 264 30.22 -17.95 -8.95
CA ASP A 264 30.22 -17.30 -7.63
C ASP A 264 30.02 -18.31 -6.48
N LEU A 265 29.24 -19.38 -6.71
CA LEU A 265 29.13 -20.48 -5.76
C LEU A 265 30.46 -21.17 -5.49
N GLU A 266 31.19 -21.52 -6.54
CA GLU A 266 32.52 -22.16 -6.41
C GLU A 266 33.49 -21.29 -5.63
N ILE A 267 33.52 -19.98 -5.92
CA ILE A 267 34.38 -19.01 -5.21
C ILE A 267 33.94 -18.97 -3.72
N ARG A 268 32.67 -18.78 -3.45
CA ARG A 268 32.18 -18.65 -2.07
C ARG A 268 32.32 -19.92 -1.25
N HIS A 269 32.10 -21.07 -1.86
CA HIS A 269 32.26 -22.39 -1.23
C HIS A 269 33.74 -22.60 -0.84
N ALA A 270 34.70 -22.32 -1.75
CA ALA A 270 36.12 -22.42 -1.47
C ALA A 270 36.58 -21.45 -0.35
N GLU A 271 36.05 -20.23 -0.31
CA GLU A 271 36.29 -19.27 0.77
C GLU A 271 35.87 -19.80 2.14
N LEU A 272 34.65 -20.34 2.24
CA LEU A 272 34.09 -20.85 3.48
C LEU A 272 34.89 -22.08 3.98
N LEU A 273 35.26 -22.99 3.09
CA LEU A 273 36.11 -24.11 3.42
C LEU A 273 37.49 -23.67 3.94
N LYS A 274 38.13 -22.67 3.28
CA LYS A 274 39.40 -22.09 3.73
C LYS A 274 39.28 -21.43 5.12
N GLN A 275 38.12 -20.92 5.47
CA GLN A 275 37.82 -20.36 6.80
C GLN A 275 37.48 -21.42 7.83
N GLY A 276 37.43 -22.70 7.48
CA GLY A 276 37.02 -23.81 8.37
C GLY A 276 35.51 -23.89 8.61
N ARG A 277 34.68 -23.18 7.84
CA ARG A 277 33.22 -23.09 7.99
C ARG A 277 32.54 -24.15 7.11
N MET A 278 32.73 -25.41 7.47
CA MET A 278 32.26 -26.53 6.64
C MET A 278 30.71 -26.60 6.54
N LEU A 279 30.00 -26.30 7.63
CA LEU A 279 28.53 -26.36 7.63
C LEU A 279 27.94 -25.32 6.70
N GLU A 280 28.45 -24.10 6.73
CA GLU A 280 27.99 -23.03 5.89
C GLU A 280 28.38 -23.25 4.41
N ALA A 281 29.53 -23.86 4.16
CA ALA A 281 29.95 -24.24 2.83
C ALA A 281 29.00 -25.27 2.21
N GLU A 282 28.64 -26.32 2.95
CA GLU A 282 27.73 -27.35 2.45
C GLU A 282 26.33 -26.82 2.30
N ARG A 283 25.87 -25.97 3.23
CA ARG A 283 24.56 -25.33 3.17
C ARG A 283 24.38 -24.47 1.91
N ILE A 284 25.34 -23.59 1.64
CA ILE A 284 25.25 -22.72 0.45
C ILE A 284 25.31 -23.52 -0.85
N LYS A 285 26.14 -24.56 -0.90
CA LYS A 285 26.26 -25.44 -2.06
C LYS A 285 24.94 -26.14 -2.37
N THR A 286 24.41 -26.88 -1.40
CA THR A 286 23.18 -27.67 -1.57
C THR A 286 22.01 -26.80 -1.97
N ARG A 287 21.85 -25.64 -1.31
CA ARG A 287 20.75 -24.72 -1.62
C ARG A 287 20.88 -24.10 -3.01
N THR A 288 22.06 -23.62 -3.36
CA THR A 288 22.27 -22.95 -4.65
C THR A 288 22.17 -23.93 -5.82
N GLU A 289 22.68 -25.16 -5.69
CA GLU A 289 22.52 -26.20 -6.71
C GLU A 289 21.06 -26.57 -6.93
N TYR A 290 20.26 -26.70 -5.86
CA TYR A 290 18.82 -26.91 -5.93
C TYR A 290 18.10 -25.74 -6.62
N ASP A 291 18.41 -24.49 -6.24
CA ASP A 291 17.83 -23.31 -6.88
C ASP A 291 18.16 -23.27 -8.39
N ILE A 292 19.38 -23.64 -8.79
CA ILE A 292 19.81 -23.75 -10.20
C ILE A 292 19.02 -24.80 -10.97
N GLU A 293 18.80 -25.97 -10.39
CA GLU A 293 18.05 -27.06 -11.03
C GLU A 293 16.63 -26.64 -11.32
N ILE A 294 15.93 -26.11 -10.32
CA ILE A 294 14.56 -25.60 -10.46
C ILE A 294 14.49 -24.43 -11.46
N LEU A 295 15.45 -23.51 -11.42
CA LEU A 295 15.50 -22.38 -12.35
C LEU A 295 15.62 -22.83 -13.81
N ARG A 296 16.41 -23.88 -14.09
CA ARG A 296 16.54 -24.46 -15.43
C ARG A 296 15.28 -25.15 -15.92
N GLU A 297 14.64 -25.90 -15.03
CA GLU A 297 13.46 -26.70 -15.40
C GLU A 297 12.21 -25.85 -15.59
N THR A 298 12.01 -24.87 -14.70
CA THR A 298 10.74 -24.12 -14.64
C THR A 298 10.88 -22.63 -15.00
N GLY A 299 12.11 -22.13 -15.16
CA GLY A 299 12.37 -20.70 -15.34
C GLY A 299 12.19 -19.86 -14.08
N TYR A 300 11.94 -20.49 -12.92
CA TYR A 300 11.68 -19.82 -11.66
C TYR A 300 12.16 -20.68 -10.48
N CYS A 301 12.66 -20.04 -9.41
CA CYS A 301 12.93 -20.71 -8.13
C CYS A 301 12.49 -19.81 -6.95
N SER A 302 12.25 -20.42 -5.80
CA SER A 302 11.92 -19.66 -4.57
C SER A 302 13.10 -18.78 -4.17
N GLY A 303 12.85 -17.45 -4.07
CA GLY A 303 13.92 -16.49 -3.80
C GLY A 303 14.74 -16.09 -5.04
N ILE A 304 14.19 -16.26 -6.25
CA ILE A 304 14.82 -15.86 -7.53
C ILE A 304 15.34 -14.42 -7.51
N GLU A 305 14.72 -13.54 -6.69
CA GLU A 305 15.16 -12.17 -6.51
C GLU A 305 16.59 -12.05 -5.97
N ASN A 306 17.13 -13.08 -5.31
CA ASN A 306 18.53 -13.08 -4.85
C ASN A 306 19.53 -13.30 -5.98
N TYR A 307 19.06 -13.67 -7.16
CA TYR A 307 19.83 -13.89 -8.38
C TYR A 307 19.61 -12.80 -9.43
N THR A 308 18.92 -11.70 -9.09
CA THR A 308 18.54 -10.62 -10.02
C THR A 308 19.73 -10.10 -10.83
N ARG A 309 20.91 -9.93 -10.21
CA ARG A 309 22.12 -9.47 -10.89
C ARG A 309 22.46 -10.32 -12.13
N TYR A 310 22.40 -11.64 -12.00
CA TYR A 310 22.74 -12.55 -13.11
C TYR A 310 21.64 -12.56 -14.18
N LEU A 311 20.39 -12.49 -13.77
CA LEU A 311 19.22 -12.46 -14.68
C LEU A 311 19.17 -11.17 -15.51
N THR A 312 19.59 -10.04 -14.93
CA THR A 312 19.64 -8.75 -15.62
C THR A 312 20.97 -8.49 -16.32
N GLY A 313 22.02 -9.30 -16.08
CA GLY A 313 23.37 -9.07 -16.59
C GLY A 313 24.06 -7.84 -15.99
N SER A 314 23.62 -7.41 -14.80
CA SER A 314 24.13 -6.20 -14.15
C SER A 314 25.45 -6.44 -13.41
N ASP A 315 26.31 -5.43 -13.33
CA ASP A 315 27.55 -5.47 -12.56
C ASP A 315 27.26 -5.54 -11.04
N PRO A 316 28.15 -6.16 -10.24
CA PRO A 316 28.05 -6.19 -8.79
C PRO A 316 27.92 -4.79 -8.19
N GLY A 317 26.94 -4.60 -7.30
CA GLY A 317 26.69 -3.33 -6.60
C GLY A 317 26.03 -2.23 -7.43
N SER A 318 25.64 -2.51 -8.68
CA SER A 318 24.94 -1.57 -9.53
C SER A 318 23.59 -1.16 -8.94
N ARG A 319 23.10 0.00 -9.37
CA ARG A 319 21.79 0.52 -8.96
C ARG A 319 20.66 -0.37 -9.51
N PRO A 320 19.71 -0.83 -8.68
CA PRO A 320 18.58 -1.58 -9.18
C PRO A 320 17.66 -0.69 -10.03
N SER A 321 17.05 -1.26 -11.07
CA SER A 321 16.00 -0.60 -11.83
C SER A 321 14.67 -0.65 -11.02
N THR A 322 14.04 0.50 -10.85
CA THR A 322 12.89 0.71 -9.97
C THR A 322 11.74 1.37 -10.73
N LEU A 323 10.62 1.65 -10.06
CA LEU A 323 9.53 2.43 -10.66
C LEU A 323 10.00 3.80 -11.16
N LEU A 324 10.99 4.40 -10.49
CA LEU A 324 11.51 5.72 -10.82
C LEU A 324 12.16 5.76 -12.22
N ASP A 325 12.69 4.63 -12.69
CA ASP A 325 13.32 4.50 -14.00
C ASP A 325 12.29 4.47 -15.16
N TYR A 326 10.98 4.24 -14.86
CA TYR A 326 9.90 4.32 -15.84
C TYR A 326 9.42 5.75 -16.10
N PHE A 327 9.75 6.69 -15.21
CA PHE A 327 9.39 8.09 -15.39
C PHE A 327 10.30 8.80 -16.37
N PRO A 328 9.79 9.78 -17.14
CA PRO A 328 10.64 10.67 -17.92
C PRO A 328 11.47 11.57 -17.00
N ASP A 329 12.58 12.10 -17.50
CA ASP A 329 13.54 12.89 -16.71
C ASP A 329 12.97 14.16 -16.06
N ASP A 330 11.87 14.66 -16.55
CA ASP A 330 11.25 15.92 -16.13
C ASP A 330 9.99 15.77 -15.29
N PHE A 331 9.74 14.58 -14.71
CA PHE A 331 8.58 14.35 -13.85
C PHE A 331 8.58 15.19 -12.58
N LEU A 332 7.39 15.43 -12.03
CA LEU A 332 7.22 16.09 -10.72
C LEU A 332 7.20 15.06 -9.61
N MET A 333 7.88 15.35 -8.51
CA MET A 333 7.84 14.53 -7.31
C MET A 333 7.26 15.32 -6.14
N PHE A 334 6.18 14.81 -5.54
CA PHE A 334 5.66 15.30 -4.26
C PHE A 334 5.92 14.24 -3.19
N ILE A 335 6.54 14.62 -2.10
CA ILE A 335 6.81 13.73 -0.97
C ILE A 335 5.87 14.15 0.16
N ASP A 336 4.76 13.43 0.29
CA ASP A 336 3.77 13.75 1.31
C ASP A 336 4.22 13.23 2.68
N GLU A 337 3.86 13.98 3.72
CA GLU A 337 4.36 13.82 5.09
C GLU A 337 5.89 13.57 5.09
N SER A 338 6.62 14.42 4.37
CA SER A 338 8.05 14.25 4.06
C SER A 338 8.93 14.02 5.29
N HIS A 339 8.58 14.65 6.43
CA HIS A 339 9.27 14.48 7.70
C HIS A 339 9.30 13.03 8.22
N ILE A 340 8.45 12.13 7.66
CA ILE A 340 8.44 10.69 7.90
C ILE A 340 8.92 9.93 6.68
N THR A 341 8.43 10.29 5.50
CA THR A 341 8.73 9.57 4.25
C THR A 341 10.22 9.61 3.92
N VAL A 342 10.88 10.76 4.07
CA VAL A 342 12.31 10.92 3.77
C VAL A 342 13.19 10.07 4.71
N PRO A 343 13.06 10.12 6.04
CA PRO A 343 13.80 9.23 6.93
C PRO A 343 13.52 7.74 6.70
N GLN A 344 12.28 7.38 6.34
CA GLN A 344 11.91 6.01 6.03
C GLN A 344 12.69 5.50 4.81
N ILE A 345 12.74 6.27 3.72
CA ILE A 345 13.54 5.93 2.53
C ILE A 345 15.00 5.76 2.91
N GLY A 346 15.56 6.69 3.72
CA GLY A 346 16.95 6.63 4.19
C GLY A 346 17.29 5.37 4.99
N GLY A 347 16.32 4.83 5.75
CA GLY A 347 16.51 3.63 6.57
C GLY A 347 16.39 2.30 5.83
N MET A 348 15.71 2.26 4.67
CA MET A 348 15.36 1.01 3.98
C MET A 348 16.57 0.18 3.54
N HIS A 349 17.58 0.83 2.95
CA HIS A 349 18.77 0.13 2.47
C HIS A 349 19.54 -0.56 3.60
N ASN A 350 19.80 0.14 4.70
CA ASN A 350 20.61 -0.38 5.82
C ASN A 350 19.93 -1.57 6.50
N GLY A 351 18.62 -1.53 6.70
CA GLY A 351 17.85 -2.64 7.25
C GLY A 351 17.92 -3.89 6.36
N ASN A 352 17.76 -3.72 5.05
CA ASN A 352 17.88 -4.81 4.08
C ASN A 352 19.29 -5.39 4.06
N PHE A 353 20.32 -4.53 4.03
CA PHE A 353 21.72 -4.93 4.01
C PHE A 353 22.09 -5.77 5.23
N SER A 354 21.79 -5.31 6.45
CA SER A 354 22.13 -6.03 7.69
C SER A 354 21.50 -7.43 7.74
N ARG A 355 20.22 -7.55 7.37
CA ARG A 355 19.53 -8.83 7.32
C ARG A 355 20.19 -9.81 6.32
N LYS A 356 20.50 -9.34 5.10
CA LYS A 356 21.14 -10.16 4.07
C LYS A 356 22.58 -10.52 4.41
N GLN A 357 23.32 -9.61 5.03
CA GLN A 357 24.66 -9.87 5.50
C GLN A 357 24.71 -11.09 6.43
N THR A 358 23.76 -11.19 7.38
CA THR A 358 23.65 -12.35 8.28
C THR A 358 23.38 -13.64 7.50
N LEU A 359 22.49 -13.62 6.50
CA LEU A 359 22.21 -14.80 5.66
C LEU A 359 23.43 -15.23 4.84
N ILE A 360 24.20 -14.28 4.30
CA ILE A 360 25.43 -14.55 3.54
C ILE A 360 26.53 -15.12 4.45
N GLU A 361 26.73 -14.51 5.61
CA GLU A 361 27.73 -14.98 6.58
C GLU A 361 27.47 -16.42 6.99
N HIS A 362 26.22 -16.80 7.21
CA HIS A 362 25.85 -18.14 7.65
C HIS A 362 25.52 -19.14 6.53
N GLY A 363 25.89 -18.83 5.28
CA GLY A 363 25.81 -19.76 4.14
C GLY A 363 24.37 -20.02 3.65
N PHE A 364 23.41 -19.13 3.91
CA PHE A 364 22.05 -19.25 3.39
C PHE A 364 21.90 -18.61 2.01
N ARG A 365 22.68 -17.57 1.70
CA ARG A 365 22.64 -16.87 0.42
C ARG A 365 24.04 -16.52 -0.09
N LEU A 366 24.15 -16.40 -1.42
CA LEU A 366 25.36 -15.89 -2.07
C LEU A 366 25.53 -14.38 -1.83
N PRO A 367 26.75 -13.83 -1.89
CA PRO A 367 26.98 -12.38 -1.79
C PRO A 367 26.17 -11.55 -2.78
N SER A 368 25.85 -12.08 -3.96
CA SER A 368 24.99 -11.47 -4.97
C SER A 368 23.59 -11.11 -4.48
N SER A 369 23.11 -11.74 -3.39
CA SER A 369 21.83 -11.38 -2.80
C SER A 369 21.76 -9.92 -2.32
N HIS A 370 22.92 -9.27 -2.06
CA HIS A 370 22.98 -7.84 -1.76
C HIS A 370 22.51 -6.96 -2.91
N ASP A 371 22.62 -7.42 -4.16
CA ASP A 371 22.25 -6.63 -5.34
C ASP A 371 20.72 -6.50 -5.51
N ASN A 372 19.94 -7.42 -4.94
CA ASN A 372 18.49 -7.23 -4.78
C ASN A 372 18.22 -6.35 -3.54
N ARG A 373 18.24 -5.06 -3.71
CA ARG A 373 18.14 -4.08 -2.64
C ARG A 373 17.24 -2.89 -3.04
N PRO A 374 16.72 -2.13 -2.07
CA PRO A 374 16.18 -0.81 -2.37
C PRO A 374 17.30 0.15 -2.78
N LEU A 375 16.94 1.26 -3.40
CA LEU A 375 17.87 2.36 -3.65
C LEU A 375 18.53 2.80 -2.34
N ARG A 376 19.81 3.18 -2.42
CA ARG A 376 20.45 3.98 -1.38
C ARG A 376 19.84 5.36 -1.38
N PHE A 377 19.95 6.07 -0.28
CA PHE A 377 19.36 7.41 -0.19
C PHE A 377 19.95 8.37 -1.23
N GLU A 378 21.24 8.32 -1.45
CA GLU A 378 21.95 9.12 -2.43
C GLU A 378 21.48 8.81 -3.87
N GLU A 379 21.23 7.54 -4.17
CA GLU A 379 20.68 7.11 -5.46
C GLU A 379 19.24 7.59 -5.66
N PHE A 380 18.43 7.58 -4.60
CA PHE A 380 17.07 8.15 -4.63
C PHE A 380 17.11 9.67 -4.82
N GLU A 381 18.06 10.35 -4.19
CA GLU A 381 18.22 11.80 -4.30
C GLU A 381 18.52 12.26 -5.74
N GLU A 382 19.16 11.42 -6.56
CA GLU A 382 19.41 11.71 -7.97
C GLU A 382 18.12 11.87 -8.79
N TYR A 383 17.04 11.16 -8.40
CA TYR A 383 15.72 11.30 -9.04
C TYR A 383 14.95 12.55 -8.60
N MET A 384 15.30 13.14 -7.48
CA MET A 384 14.63 14.36 -6.99
C MET A 384 15.12 15.61 -7.76
N LYS A 385 14.84 15.65 -9.07
CA LYS A 385 15.21 16.78 -9.93
C LYS A 385 14.22 17.95 -9.77
N ALA A 386 12.97 17.67 -9.48
CA ALA A 386 11.89 18.62 -9.27
C ALA A 386 10.98 18.10 -8.13
N ALA A 387 11.40 18.29 -6.88
CA ALA A 387 10.75 17.72 -5.71
C ALA A 387 10.12 18.79 -4.80
N THR A 388 8.90 18.53 -4.35
CA THR A 388 8.23 19.31 -3.30
C THR A 388 8.01 18.45 -2.06
N PHE A 389 8.59 18.87 -0.96
CA PHE A 389 8.33 18.32 0.36
C PHE A 389 7.01 18.87 0.90
N VAL A 390 6.06 18.01 1.19
CA VAL A 390 4.73 18.39 1.70
C VAL A 390 4.63 17.95 3.15
N SER A 391 4.53 18.90 4.08
CA SER A 391 4.47 18.60 5.51
C SER A 391 3.86 19.75 6.32
N ALA A 392 3.18 19.41 7.43
CA ALA A 392 2.79 20.37 8.46
C ALA A 392 3.93 20.69 9.43
N THR A 393 4.94 19.81 9.49
CA THR A 393 6.06 19.83 10.44
C THR A 393 7.36 19.37 9.76
N PRO A 394 7.91 20.14 8.79
CA PRO A 394 9.12 19.76 8.07
C PRO A 394 10.28 19.45 9.03
N SER A 395 11.10 18.47 8.67
CA SER A 395 12.26 18.07 9.45
C SER A 395 13.53 18.89 9.09
N LYS A 396 14.64 18.53 9.71
CA LYS A 396 15.93 19.18 9.43
C LYS A 396 16.38 19.00 7.97
N TYR A 397 16.03 17.89 7.35
CA TYR A 397 16.40 17.60 5.96
C TYR A 397 15.75 18.60 5.00
N GLU A 398 14.44 18.76 5.06
CA GLU A 398 13.70 19.67 4.19
C GLU A 398 14.17 21.12 4.40
N MET A 399 14.32 21.55 5.68
CA MET A 399 14.76 22.89 6.03
C MET A 399 16.21 23.19 5.66
N ALA A 400 17.06 22.17 5.52
CA ALA A 400 18.42 22.33 5.03
C ALA A 400 18.48 22.57 3.52
N HIS A 401 17.54 21.96 2.77
CA HIS A 401 17.50 22.01 1.31
C HIS A 401 16.61 23.12 0.73
N THR A 402 15.76 23.73 1.55
CA THR A 402 14.86 24.81 1.13
C THR A 402 15.07 26.08 1.96
N LYS A 403 15.06 27.25 1.32
CA LYS A 403 15.28 28.55 2.00
C LYS A 403 14.49 29.67 1.30
N GLY A 404 14.04 30.65 2.09
CA GLY A 404 13.38 31.84 1.55
C GLY A 404 12.15 31.50 0.71
N ASP A 405 12.15 31.88 -0.56
CA ASP A 405 10.99 31.74 -1.48
C ASP A 405 10.66 30.27 -1.84
N THR A 406 11.54 29.31 -1.52
CA THR A 406 11.25 27.89 -1.74
C THR A 406 10.51 27.24 -0.56
N ILE A 407 10.30 27.95 0.54
CA ILE A 407 9.40 27.56 1.63
C ILE A 407 8.08 28.29 1.45
N ILE A 408 7.04 27.53 1.09
CA ILE A 408 5.72 28.04 0.76
C ILE A 408 4.75 27.66 1.86
N GLU A 409 4.21 28.65 2.59
CA GLU A 409 3.23 28.44 3.65
C GLU A 409 1.81 28.29 3.08
N GLN A 410 1.08 27.29 3.60
CA GLN A 410 -0.35 27.11 3.39
C GLN A 410 -1.01 26.78 4.72
N VAL A 411 -1.32 27.80 5.50
CA VAL A 411 -1.83 27.70 6.89
C VAL A 411 -3.32 27.98 6.95
N VAL A 412 -3.82 28.89 6.13
CA VAL A 412 -5.22 29.31 6.13
C VAL A 412 -6.11 28.23 5.54
N ARG A 413 -7.07 27.77 6.33
CA ARG A 413 -8.10 26.81 5.88
C ARG A 413 -9.23 27.52 5.15
N PRO A 414 -9.63 27.04 3.97
CA PRO A 414 -10.76 27.61 3.22
C PRO A 414 -12.08 27.60 3.98
N THR A 415 -12.26 26.66 4.92
CA THR A 415 -13.45 26.50 5.77
C THR A 415 -13.54 27.50 6.91
N GLY A 416 -12.49 28.29 7.13
CA GLY A 416 -12.42 29.21 8.25
C GLY A 416 -12.09 28.57 9.61
N LEU A 417 -11.98 27.23 9.67
CA LEU A 417 -11.68 26.51 10.91
C LEU A 417 -10.34 26.93 11.52
N VAL A 418 -10.38 27.27 12.78
CA VAL A 418 -9.21 27.72 13.55
C VAL A 418 -8.55 26.51 14.21
N ASP A 419 -7.22 26.54 14.39
CA ASP A 419 -6.55 25.49 15.18
C ASP A 419 -7.13 25.45 16.60
N PRO A 420 -7.19 24.28 17.26
CA PRO A 420 -7.81 24.16 18.57
C PRO A 420 -7.06 24.94 19.65
N GLU A 421 -7.77 25.33 20.69
CA GLU A 421 -7.16 25.89 21.89
C GLU A 421 -6.47 24.79 22.70
N ILE A 422 -5.28 25.08 23.22
CA ILE A 422 -4.50 24.14 24.02
C ILE A 422 -4.50 24.57 25.45
N GLU A 423 -5.01 23.73 26.35
CA GLU A 423 -4.97 23.93 27.78
C GLU A 423 -3.98 22.93 28.41
N VAL A 424 -3.12 23.42 29.29
CA VAL A 424 -2.19 22.58 30.07
C VAL A 424 -2.74 22.45 31.49
N ARG A 425 -2.97 21.22 31.92
CA ARG A 425 -3.48 20.87 33.24
C ARG A 425 -2.50 19.95 34.00
N PRO A 426 -2.47 19.98 35.33
CA PRO A 426 -1.60 19.13 36.12
C PRO A 426 -1.97 17.67 35.98
N THR A 427 -0.99 16.77 36.19
CA THR A 427 -1.22 15.29 36.12
C THR A 427 -1.97 14.78 37.33
N ALA A 428 -1.95 15.52 38.46
CA ALA A 428 -2.74 15.18 39.64
C ALA A 428 -4.25 15.13 39.29
N ASP A 429 -4.90 14.03 39.59
CA ASP A 429 -6.33 13.79 39.28
C ASP A 429 -6.70 13.84 37.78
N GLN A 430 -5.71 13.69 36.86
CA GLN A 430 -5.92 13.76 35.41
C GLN A 430 -7.07 12.85 34.92
N ILE A 431 -7.23 11.66 35.48
CA ILE A 431 -8.28 10.73 35.03
C ILE A 431 -9.68 11.22 35.46
N ARG A 432 -9.81 11.76 36.67
CA ARG A 432 -11.11 12.32 37.15
C ARG A 432 -11.50 13.56 36.35
N ASP A 433 -10.54 14.39 35.99
CA ASP A 433 -10.74 15.58 35.15
C ASP A 433 -11.12 15.15 33.73
N LEU A 434 -10.39 14.19 33.15
CA LEU A 434 -10.67 13.63 31.84
C LEU A 434 -12.08 13.05 31.72
N LEU A 435 -12.58 12.34 32.73
CA LEU A 435 -13.96 11.81 32.76
C LEU A 435 -15.01 12.92 32.61
N LYS A 436 -14.80 14.07 33.27
CA LYS A 436 -15.72 15.21 33.15
C LYS A 436 -15.70 15.81 31.73
N GLU A 437 -14.53 15.93 31.13
CA GLU A 437 -14.40 16.47 29.78
C GLU A 437 -14.94 15.50 28.72
N ILE A 438 -14.77 14.18 28.91
CA ILE A 438 -15.40 13.17 28.07
C ILE A 438 -16.92 13.32 28.13
N ALA A 439 -17.51 13.38 29.33
CA ALA A 439 -18.96 13.50 29.50
C ALA A 439 -19.51 14.74 28.77
N LYS A 440 -18.89 15.90 28.95
CA LYS A 440 -19.28 17.14 28.27
C LYS A 440 -19.22 17.00 26.75
N THR A 441 -18.13 16.38 26.24
CA THR A 441 -17.91 16.23 24.80
C THR A 441 -18.92 15.28 24.17
N VAL A 442 -19.23 14.18 24.85
CA VAL A 442 -20.20 13.17 24.39
C VAL A 442 -21.64 13.73 24.43
N GLU A 443 -21.99 14.54 25.45
CA GLU A 443 -23.29 15.23 25.50
C GLU A 443 -23.53 16.13 24.29
N LEU A 444 -22.48 16.74 23.74
CA LEU A 444 -22.52 17.54 22.50
C LEU A 444 -22.59 16.69 21.23
N GLY A 445 -22.54 15.36 21.34
CA GLY A 445 -22.54 14.43 20.21
C GLY A 445 -21.19 14.29 19.51
N ASN A 446 -20.13 14.86 20.06
CA ASN A 446 -18.78 14.81 19.53
C ASN A 446 -17.97 13.59 20.05
N ARG A 447 -16.80 13.35 19.46
CA ARG A 447 -15.91 12.22 19.79
C ARG A 447 -14.62 12.69 20.45
N VAL A 448 -14.00 11.78 21.19
CA VAL A 448 -12.80 12.04 22.00
C VAL A 448 -11.66 11.15 21.54
N LEU A 449 -10.46 11.72 21.40
CA LEU A 449 -9.22 10.99 21.21
C LEU A 449 -8.33 11.17 22.45
N ILE A 450 -7.77 10.06 22.97
CA ILE A 450 -6.85 10.07 24.11
C ILE A 450 -5.54 9.42 23.71
N THR A 451 -4.43 10.08 23.98
CA THR A 451 -3.10 9.52 23.72
C THR A 451 -2.37 9.17 24.98
N THR A 452 -1.86 7.94 25.06
CA THR A 452 -1.02 7.41 26.14
C THR A 452 0.41 7.14 25.65
N LEU A 453 1.31 6.71 26.54
CA LEU A 453 2.71 6.43 26.21
C LEU A 453 2.99 4.95 25.95
N THR A 454 2.22 4.04 26.53
CA THR A 454 2.45 2.59 26.45
C THR A 454 1.18 1.82 26.09
N LYS A 455 1.33 0.63 25.51
CA LYS A 455 0.20 -0.28 25.24
C LYS A 455 -0.59 -0.57 26.52
N ARG A 456 0.11 -0.96 27.56
CA ARG A 456 -0.50 -1.24 28.85
C ARG A 456 -1.32 -0.09 29.40
N SER A 457 -0.78 1.15 29.33
CA SER A 457 -1.52 2.32 29.77
C SER A 457 -2.76 2.59 28.92
N ALA A 458 -2.74 2.24 27.63
CA ALA A 458 -3.92 2.37 26.77
C ALA A 458 -4.97 1.33 27.13
N GLU A 459 -4.58 0.09 27.35
CA GLU A 459 -5.45 -1.01 27.77
C GLU A 459 -6.05 -0.75 29.14
N ASP A 460 -5.21 -0.49 30.16
CA ASP A 460 -5.64 -0.19 31.54
C ASP A 460 -6.64 1.00 31.57
N LEU A 461 -6.41 2.06 30.75
CA LEU A 461 -7.31 3.20 30.65
C LEU A 461 -8.63 2.82 29.95
N THR A 462 -8.58 1.99 28.91
CA THR A 462 -9.77 1.55 28.21
C THR A 462 -10.66 0.71 29.12
N ASP A 463 -10.10 -0.21 29.87
CA ASP A 463 -10.82 -1.03 30.84
C ASP A 463 -11.46 -0.15 31.91
N PHE A 464 -10.71 0.82 32.45
CA PHE A 464 -11.23 1.76 33.43
C PHE A 464 -12.40 2.63 32.89
N LEU A 465 -12.31 3.10 31.64
CA LEU A 465 -13.36 3.91 31.02
C LEU A 465 -14.60 3.04 30.71
N SER A 466 -14.39 1.77 30.32
CA SER A 466 -15.47 0.82 30.09
C SER A 466 -16.21 0.49 31.40
N ASP A 467 -15.49 0.32 32.50
CA ASP A 467 -16.07 0.12 33.84
C ASP A 467 -16.86 1.34 34.33
N ALA A 468 -16.57 2.52 33.78
CA ALA A 468 -17.32 3.75 34.02
C ALA A 468 -18.47 3.99 33.03
N ASP A 469 -18.97 2.96 32.33
CA ASP A 469 -20.04 3.00 31.32
C ASP A 469 -19.76 3.92 30.12
N ILE A 470 -18.50 4.19 29.79
CA ILE A 470 -18.12 4.96 28.61
C ILE A 470 -17.88 4.00 27.45
N ARG A 471 -18.51 4.27 26.31
CA ARG A 471 -18.28 3.52 25.06
C ARG A 471 -16.91 3.85 24.50
N VAL A 472 -15.94 2.99 24.74
CA VAL A 472 -14.53 3.20 24.41
C VAL A 472 -13.95 2.02 23.64
N LYS A 473 -13.00 2.30 22.74
CA LYS A 473 -12.11 1.31 22.13
C LYS A 473 -10.66 1.80 22.22
N TYR A 474 -9.72 0.87 22.17
CA TYR A 474 -8.30 1.21 22.05
C TYR A 474 -7.74 0.79 20.69
N LEU A 475 -6.63 1.40 20.32
CA LEU A 475 -5.93 1.14 19.08
C LEU A 475 -4.41 1.14 19.32
N HIS A 476 -3.70 0.08 18.91
CA HIS A 476 -2.24 -0.01 18.98
C HIS A 476 -1.65 -0.71 17.73
N SER A 477 -0.32 -0.89 17.70
CA SER A 477 0.42 -1.41 16.53
C SER A 477 0.05 -2.84 16.13
N ASP A 478 -0.48 -3.64 17.07
CA ASP A 478 -0.74 -5.07 16.85
C ASP A 478 -2.16 -5.33 16.30
N ILE A 479 -2.97 -4.28 16.19
CA ILE A 479 -4.30 -4.36 15.56
C ILE A 479 -4.12 -4.41 14.05
N ASP A 480 -4.77 -5.38 13.43
CA ASP A 480 -4.75 -5.60 11.99
C ASP A 480 -5.26 -4.37 11.21
N THR A 481 -4.79 -4.22 9.97
CA THR A 481 -5.12 -3.07 9.12
C THR A 481 -6.62 -2.98 8.84
N ILE A 482 -7.29 -4.11 8.65
CA ILE A 482 -8.74 -4.16 8.38
C ILE A 482 -9.51 -3.75 9.64
N GLU A 483 -9.21 -4.36 10.77
CA GLU A 483 -9.82 -4.04 12.07
C GLU A 483 -9.60 -2.55 12.44
N ARG A 484 -8.42 -2.01 12.13
CA ARG A 484 -8.14 -0.57 12.33
C ARG A 484 -9.09 0.32 11.51
N ILE A 485 -9.36 -0.03 10.26
CA ILE A 485 -10.29 0.71 9.40
C ILE A 485 -11.70 0.65 9.97
N GLU A 486 -12.11 -0.52 10.45
CA GLU A 486 -13.43 -0.72 11.07
C GLU A 486 -13.59 0.09 12.37
N ILE A 487 -12.58 0.08 13.25
CA ILE A 487 -12.58 0.88 14.49
C ILE A 487 -12.76 2.36 14.16
N LEU A 488 -12.03 2.89 13.18
CA LEU A 488 -12.13 4.30 12.80
C LEU A 488 -13.48 4.64 12.17
N ARG A 489 -14.02 3.76 11.34
CA ARG A 489 -15.38 3.89 10.79
C ARG A 489 -16.43 3.89 11.90
N ASP A 490 -16.31 2.96 12.84
CA ASP A 490 -17.25 2.82 13.96
C ASP A 490 -17.23 4.03 14.90
N LEU A 491 -16.06 4.64 15.13
CA LEU A 491 -15.94 5.93 15.84
C LEU A 491 -16.70 7.03 15.12
N ARG A 492 -16.53 7.16 13.80
CA ARG A 492 -17.25 8.16 12.98
C ARG A 492 -18.75 7.93 12.97
N LEU A 493 -19.20 6.68 12.90
CA LEU A 493 -20.62 6.30 12.97
C LEU A 493 -21.23 6.44 14.37
N GLY A 494 -20.42 6.72 15.40
CA GLY A 494 -20.89 6.89 16.76
C GLY A 494 -21.26 5.60 17.49
N LYS A 495 -20.76 4.45 17.04
CA LYS A 495 -20.93 3.19 17.77
C LYS A 495 -20.22 3.22 19.13
N PHE A 496 -19.17 4.01 19.24
CA PHE A 496 -18.48 4.35 20.47
C PHE A 496 -18.01 5.80 20.45
N ASP A 497 -17.62 6.36 21.59
CA ASP A 497 -17.38 7.81 21.74
C ASP A 497 -15.93 8.18 21.95
N VAL A 498 -15.16 7.26 22.53
CA VAL A 498 -13.78 7.50 22.96
C VAL A 498 -12.84 6.52 22.29
N LEU A 499 -11.77 7.02 21.68
CA LEU A 499 -10.69 6.21 21.15
C LEU A 499 -9.41 6.49 21.92
N VAL A 500 -8.85 5.45 22.54
CA VAL A 500 -7.58 5.51 23.28
C VAL A 500 -6.47 4.90 22.46
N GLY A 501 -5.27 5.49 22.46
CA GLY A 501 -4.13 4.82 21.84
C GLY A 501 -2.79 5.52 22.05
N ILE A 502 -1.73 4.82 21.63
CA ILE A 502 -0.35 5.26 21.87
C ILE A 502 0.12 6.20 20.77
N ASN A 503 -0.04 5.82 19.55
CA ASN A 503 0.48 6.48 18.36
C ASN A 503 -0.58 6.57 17.28
N LEU A 504 -1.81 6.69 17.73
CA LEU A 504 -3.04 6.64 16.96
C LEU A 504 -3.10 7.60 15.80
N LEU A 505 -2.32 8.63 15.89
CA LEU A 505 -2.61 9.88 15.25
C LEU A 505 -1.52 10.24 14.25
N ARG A 506 -0.67 9.27 13.90
CA ARG A 506 0.19 9.37 12.73
C ARG A 506 -0.72 9.31 11.51
N GLU A 507 -0.66 10.30 10.72
CA GLU A 507 -1.06 10.56 9.32
C GLU A 507 -2.29 9.79 8.77
N GLY A 508 -3.06 10.47 7.93
CA GLY A 508 -4.14 9.84 7.16
C GLY A 508 -5.49 9.71 7.85
N LEU A 509 -5.65 10.11 9.14
CA LEU A 509 -6.94 10.08 9.81
C LEU A 509 -7.69 11.40 9.58
N ASP A 510 -8.86 11.29 8.95
CA ASP A 510 -9.82 12.39 8.79
C ASP A 510 -11.04 12.14 9.68
N LEU A 511 -11.03 12.73 10.88
CA LEU A 511 -12.05 12.53 11.91
C LEU A 511 -12.70 13.88 12.28
N PRO A 512 -13.59 14.42 11.44
CA PRO A 512 -14.22 15.72 11.71
C PRO A 512 -15.16 15.69 12.93
N GLU A 513 -15.57 14.52 13.38
CA GLU A 513 -16.43 14.33 14.55
C GLU A 513 -15.68 14.51 15.89
N VAL A 514 -14.35 14.53 15.86
CA VAL A 514 -13.51 14.69 17.06
C VAL A 514 -13.40 16.14 17.43
N SER A 515 -13.84 16.50 18.63
CA SER A 515 -13.66 17.84 19.19
C SER A 515 -12.69 17.90 20.38
N LEU A 516 -12.54 16.81 21.16
CA LEU A 516 -11.59 16.75 22.25
C LEU A 516 -10.41 15.83 21.93
N VAL A 517 -9.19 16.34 22.11
CA VAL A 517 -7.97 15.56 22.12
C VAL A 517 -7.30 15.70 23.48
N ALA A 518 -7.14 14.59 24.22
CA ALA A 518 -6.46 14.55 25.50
C ALA A 518 -5.09 13.88 25.37
N ILE A 519 -4.05 14.54 25.82
CA ILE A 519 -2.67 14.05 25.78
C ILE A 519 -2.21 13.82 27.22
N LEU A 520 -2.19 12.55 27.65
CA LEU A 520 -1.70 12.18 28.97
C LEU A 520 -0.18 12.20 29.02
N ASP A 521 0.38 12.56 30.17
CA ASP A 521 1.83 12.61 30.38
C ASP A 521 2.57 13.39 29.24
N ALA A 522 2.08 14.58 28.93
CA ALA A 522 2.60 15.37 27.81
C ALA A 522 4.04 15.89 28.07
N ASP A 523 4.47 15.96 29.32
CA ASP A 523 5.81 16.38 29.74
C ASP A 523 6.87 15.26 29.75
N LYS A 524 6.49 14.01 29.49
CA LYS A 524 7.46 12.91 29.40
C LYS A 524 8.26 13.01 28.11
N GLN A 525 9.59 12.96 28.25
CA GLN A 525 10.48 13.02 27.09
C GLN A 525 10.41 11.71 26.27
N GLY A 526 10.33 11.85 24.95
CA GLY A 526 10.33 10.72 24.05
C GLY A 526 9.84 11.08 22.64
N PHE A 527 9.99 10.17 21.71
CA PHE A 527 9.59 10.35 20.31
C PHE A 527 8.10 10.73 20.16
N LEU A 528 7.24 10.14 21.00
CA LEU A 528 5.79 10.36 21.00
C LEU A 528 5.36 11.73 21.56
N ARG A 529 6.27 12.45 22.18
CA ARG A 529 6.05 13.78 22.76
C ARG A 529 7.02 14.82 22.19
N SER A 530 7.55 14.55 20.97
CA SER A 530 8.28 15.57 20.20
C SER A 530 7.34 16.68 19.74
N ALA A 531 7.86 17.86 19.46
CA ALA A 531 7.06 19.01 18.99
C ALA A 531 6.22 18.65 17.74
N SER A 532 6.80 17.92 16.77
CA SER A 532 6.09 17.46 15.58
C SER A 532 4.96 16.49 15.90
N ALA A 533 5.17 15.52 16.82
CA ALA A 533 4.14 14.59 17.24
C ALA A 533 2.99 15.31 17.96
N LEU A 534 3.29 16.26 18.83
CA LEU A 534 2.29 17.06 19.52
C LEU A 534 1.48 17.92 18.55
N ILE A 535 2.12 18.63 17.61
CA ILE A 535 1.44 19.45 16.59
C ILE A 535 0.49 18.61 15.74
N GLN A 536 0.91 17.41 15.35
CA GLN A 536 0.06 16.50 14.58
C GLN A 536 -1.15 16.01 15.39
N THR A 537 -0.93 15.67 16.65
CA THR A 537 -1.98 15.24 17.57
C THR A 537 -3.00 16.35 17.79
N VAL A 538 -2.54 17.56 18.10
CA VAL A 538 -3.36 18.76 18.24
C VAL A 538 -4.18 19.04 16.97
N GLY A 539 -3.57 18.87 15.80
CA GLY A 539 -4.22 19.08 14.50
C GLY A 539 -5.40 18.14 14.22
N ARG A 540 -5.62 17.08 15.01
CA ARG A 540 -6.78 16.20 14.86
C ARG A 540 -8.08 16.87 15.30
N ALA A 541 -8.06 17.73 16.30
CA ALA A 541 -9.22 18.52 16.71
C ALA A 541 -9.47 19.76 15.81
N ALA A 542 -8.59 20.07 14.87
CA ALA A 542 -8.68 21.28 14.03
C ALA A 542 -9.75 21.21 12.91
N ARG A 543 -10.54 20.16 12.84
CA ARG A 543 -11.63 19.95 11.86
C ARG A 543 -13.02 20.17 12.43
N ASN A 544 -13.11 20.39 13.72
CA ASN A 544 -14.32 20.69 14.46
C ASN A 544 -14.30 22.14 14.98
N VAL A 545 -15.42 22.84 14.91
CA VAL A 545 -15.54 24.23 15.43
C VAL A 545 -15.29 24.26 16.94
N ASP A 546 -15.75 23.23 17.66
CA ASP A 546 -15.61 23.08 19.11
C ASP A 546 -14.28 22.40 19.50
N GLY A 547 -13.33 22.34 18.56
CA GLY A 547 -12.06 21.66 18.76
C GLY A 547 -11.22 22.26 19.87
N HIS A 548 -10.85 21.46 20.88
CA HIS A 548 -9.92 21.83 21.93
C HIS A 548 -9.01 20.68 22.35
N VAL A 549 -7.90 21.01 22.98
CA VAL A 549 -6.87 20.04 23.36
C VAL A 549 -6.48 20.26 24.82
N ILE A 550 -6.40 19.16 25.57
CA ILE A 550 -5.90 19.17 26.95
C ILE A 550 -4.59 18.38 26.99
N MET A 551 -3.54 19.04 27.45
CA MET A 551 -2.25 18.43 27.74
C MET A 551 -2.10 18.27 29.26
N TYR A 552 -2.05 17.04 29.75
CA TYR A 552 -1.77 16.78 31.17
C TYR A 552 -0.25 16.72 31.39
N ALA A 553 0.26 17.68 32.16
CA ALA A 553 1.68 17.84 32.37
C ALA A 553 1.96 18.61 33.69
N ASP A 554 3.00 18.20 34.42
CA ASP A 554 3.45 18.92 35.61
C ASP A 554 4.57 19.91 35.29
N LYS A 555 5.22 19.78 34.13
CA LYS A 555 6.29 20.66 33.68
C LYS A 555 6.10 21.02 32.21
N MET A 556 6.34 22.28 31.91
CA MET A 556 6.40 22.72 30.51
C MET A 556 7.72 22.28 29.89
N THR A 557 7.65 21.53 28.75
CA THR A 557 8.83 21.12 27.99
C THR A 557 9.01 22.02 26.75
N ASP A 558 10.23 22.04 26.18
CA ASP A 558 10.50 22.78 24.93
C ASP A 558 9.60 22.32 23.78
N ALA A 559 9.30 21.01 23.71
CA ALA A 559 8.41 20.44 22.70
C ALA A 559 6.96 20.94 22.85
N MET A 560 6.46 21.03 24.08
CA MET A 560 5.14 21.59 24.36
C MET A 560 5.10 23.10 24.04
N THR A 561 6.11 23.85 24.44
CA THR A 561 6.22 25.29 24.15
C THR A 561 6.20 25.52 22.64
N GLN A 562 7.03 24.82 21.87
CA GLN A 562 7.04 24.90 20.40
C GLN A 562 5.69 24.56 19.78
N CYS A 563 5.00 23.51 20.31
CA CYS A 563 3.68 23.13 19.83
C CYS A 563 2.64 24.23 20.09
N ILE A 564 2.60 24.78 21.29
CA ILE A 564 1.65 25.81 21.70
C ILE A 564 1.89 27.11 20.91
N ASP A 565 3.14 27.55 20.79
CA ASP A 565 3.50 28.74 20.05
C ASP A 565 3.11 28.67 18.58
N GLU A 566 3.43 27.52 17.91
CA GLU A 566 3.08 27.32 16.51
C GLU A 566 1.55 27.22 16.31
N THR A 567 0.83 26.55 17.22
CA THR A 567 -0.62 26.49 17.18
C THR A 567 -1.26 27.86 17.33
N ASN A 568 -0.77 28.68 18.28
CA ASN A 568 -1.25 30.04 18.49
C ASN A 568 -0.96 30.93 17.29
N ARG A 569 0.24 30.86 16.70
CA ARG A 569 0.59 31.57 15.47
C ARG A 569 -0.36 31.28 14.34
N ARG A 570 -0.71 29.99 14.15
CA ARG A 570 -1.68 29.53 13.12
C ARG A 570 -3.08 30.03 13.42
N ARG A 571 -3.51 30.00 14.69
CA ARG A 571 -4.80 30.54 15.14
C ARG A 571 -4.93 32.03 14.80
N GLU A 572 -3.96 32.84 15.18
CA GLU A 572 -3.94 34.27 14.91
C GLU A 572 -4.05 34.57 13.41
N LYS A 573 -3.25 33.89 12.59
CA LYS A 573 -3.29 34.03 11.12
C LYS A 573 -4.68 33.67 10.54
N GLN A 574 -5.29 32.59 11.02
CA GLN A 574 -6.61 32.14 10.57
C GLN A 574 -7.71 33.12 11.01
N VAL A 575 -7.70 33.57 12.27
CA VAL A 575 -8.68 34.54 12.81
C VAL A 575 -8.60 35.86 12.05
N ALA A 576 -7.38 36.38 11.82
CA ALA A 576 -7.18 37.60 11.05
C ALA A 576 -7.73 37.47 9.61
N HIS A 577 -7.51 36.30 8.97
CA HIS A 577 -8.05 36.02 7.65
C HIS A 577 -9.59 35.98 7.66
N ASN A 578 -10.18 35.28 8.63
CA ASN A 578 -11.64 35.15 8.77
C ASN A 578 -12.30 36.53 8.96
N LEU A 579 -11.75 37.37 9.85
CA LEU A 579 -12.24 38.73 10.08
C LEU A 579 -12.15 39.58 8.80
N LYS A 580 -11.03 39.51 8.09
CA LYS A 580 -10.82 40.30 6.87
C LYS A 580 -11.81 39.90 5.76
N HIS A 581 -12.21 38.62 5.67
CA HIS A 581 -13.04 38.10 4.59
C HIS A 581 -14.49 37.81 5.02
N GLY A 582 -14.87 38.06 6.30
CA GLY A 582 -16.21 37.78 6.81
C GLY A 582 -16.56 36.31 6.82
N ILE A 583 -15.58 35.43 7.05
CA ILE A 583 -15.79 33.97 7.05
C ILE A 583 -16.19 33.50 8.44
N THR A 584 -17.31 32.80 8.54
CA THR A 584 -17.72 32.08 9.75
C THR A 584 -17.20 30.65 9.67
N PRO A 585 -16.47 30.14 10.67
CA PRO A 585 -15.97 28.77 10.69
C PRO A 585 -17.14 27.76 10.69
N GLU A 586 -17.03 26.71 9.88
CA GLU A 586 -18.02 25.63 9.84
C GLU A 586 -17.32 24.27 9.94
N THR A 587 -17.89 23.35 10.76
CA THR A 587 -17.40 21.98 10.90
C THR A 587 -17.53 21.23 9.56
N ILE A 588 -16.46 20.55 9.16
CA ILE A 588 -16.44 19.73 7.93
C ILE A 588 -17.36 18.53 8.13
N ARG A 589 -18.31 18.33 7.23
CA ARG A 589 -19.11 17.10 7.16
C ARG A 589 -18.66 16.29 5.95
N LYS A 590 -18.13 15.09 6.19
CA LYS A 590 -17.77 14.13 5.14
C LYS A 590 -18.57 12.86 5.32
N GLU A 591 -19.09 12.31 4.23
CA GLU A 591 -19.67 10.96 4.23
C GLU A 591 -18.64 9.94 4.75
N VAL A 592 -19.13 8.97 5.54
CA VAL A 592 -18.33 7.83 5.96
C VAL A 592 -18.29 6.85 4.78
N ARG A 593 -17.26 6.92 3.97
CA ARG A 593 -17.07 6.00 2.83
C ARG A 593 -16.43 4.72 3.31
N ASP A 594 -16.85 3.62 2.74
CA ASP A 594 -16.23 2.31 2.96
C ASP A 594 -14.92 2.25 2.18
N ILE A 595 -13.78 2.33 2.89
CA ILE A 595 -12.44 2.29 2.29
C ILE A 595 -12.05 0.85 1.92
N SER A 596 -12.86 -0.14 2.29
CA SER A 596 -12.62 -1.56 2.01
C SER A 596 -12.67 -1.93 0.52
N HIS A 597 -13.11 -1.01 -0.35
CA HIS A 597 -13.15 -1.18 -1.80
C HIS A 597 -12.12 -0.30 -2.51
N PHE A 598 -10.84 -0.41 -2.12
CA PHE A 598 -9.74 0.04 -2.95
C PHE A 598 -9.45 -0.98 -4.04
N GLY A 599 -10.13 -0.81 -5.08
CA GLY A 599 -10.13 -1.52 -6.32
C GLY A 599 -11.32 -1.02 -7.08
N GLY A 600 -11.34 0.29 -7.35
CA GLY A 600 -12.48 0.95 -7.99
C GLY A 600 -12.89 0.36 -9.33
N ALA A 601 -13.32 -0.89 -9.35
CA ALA A 601 -14.56 -1.11 -10.02
C ALA A 601 -15.53 -0.19 -9.23
N LYS A 602 -15.89 1.00 -9.78
CA LYS A 602 -17.26 1.44 -9.61
C LYS A 602 -18.02 0.13 -9.54
N LYS A 603 -18.71 -0.19 -8.38
CA LYS A 603 -19.88 -1.03 -8.52
C LYS A 603 -20.48 -0.46 -9.77
N THR A 604 -20.31 -1.15 -10.87
CA THR A 604 -21.18 -0.92 -11.99
C THR A 604 -22.50 -0.91 -11.28
N ASP A 605 -23.01 0.28 -11.07
CA ASP A 605 -24.38 0.54 -10.69
C ASP A 605 -25.12 -0.61 -11.30
N ASP A 606 -25.88 -1.37 -10.52
CA ASP A 606 -26.71 -2.44 -11.05
C ASP A 606 -27.08 -2.14 -12.51
N ARG A 607 -26.12 -2.23 -13.41
CA ARG A 607 -26.39 -2.43 -14.81
C ARG A 607 -26.91 -3.84 -14.80
N LYS A 608 -28.22 -3.95 -14.50
CA LYS A 608 -29.00 -5.07 -14.97
C LYS A 608 -28.46 -5.31 -16.36
N LEU A 609 -27.62 -6.34 -16.49
CA LEU A 609 -27.12 -6.81 -17.79
C LEU A 609 -28.30 -6.66 -18.71
N ASP A 610 -28.15 -5.92 -19.81
CA ASP A 610 -29.22 -5.81 -20.78
C ASP A 610 -29.27 -7.16 -21.51
N LEU A 611 -29.80 -8.15 -20.77
CA LEU A 611 -29.85 -9.56 -21.11
C LEU A 611 -30.45 -9.78 -22.50
N LYS A 612 -31.16 -8.79 -23.02
CA LYS A 612 -31.75 -8.80 -24.37
C LYS A 612 -30.73 -8.71 -25.51
N LYS A 613 -29.47 -8.41 -25.23
CA LYS A 613 -28.41 -8.27 -26.23
C LYS A 613 -27.46 -9.46 -26.31
N ILE A 614 -27.58 -10.45 -25.42
CA ILE A 614 -26.71 -11.63 -25.41
C ILE A 614 -27.24 -12.71 -26.40
N PRO A 615 -26.44 -13.23 -27.33
CA PRO A 615 -26.84 -14.35 -28.18
C PRO A 615 -27.16 -15.63 -27.37
N LYS A 616 -28.18 -16.39 -27.75
CA LYS A 616 -28.61 -17.60 -27.00
C LYS A 616 -27.51 -18.66 -26.82
N ASP A 617 -26.58 -18.75 -27.75
CA ASP A 617 -25.47 -19.69 -27.64
C ASP A 617 -24.43 -19.23 -26.61
N GLU A 618 -24.28 -17.95 -26.43
CA GLU A 618 -23.39 -17.33 -25.45
C GLU A 618 -24.00 -17.40 -24.04
N ALA A 619 -25.33 -17.26 -23.93
CA ALA A 619 -26.04 -17.48 -22.67
C ALA A 619 -25.86 -18.89 -22.11
N LYS A 620 -25.84 -19.93 -22.98
CA LYS A 620 -25.56 -21.32 -22.56
C LYS A 620 -24.16 -21.46 -21.99
N ARG A 621 -23.17 -20.81 -22.62
CA ARG A 621 -21.76 -20.84 -22.20
C ARG A 621 -21.59 -20.14 -20.85
N ILE A 622 -22.23 -19.00 -20.65
CA ILE A 622 -22.24 -18.26 -19.39
C ILE A 622 -22.84 -19.13 -18.27
N ILE A 623 -23.98 -19.77 -18.51
CA ILE A 623 -24.63 -20.68 -17.56
C ILE A 623 -23.71 -21.84 -17.19
N GLU A 624 -22.97 -22.40 -18.15
CA GLU A 624 -22.03 -23.50 -17.91
C GLU A 624 -20.84 -23.03 -17.05
N VAL A 625 -20.28 -21.87 -17.32
CA VAL A 625 -19.20 -21.27 -16.54
C VAL A 625 -19.65 -20.94 -15.11
N LEU A 626 -20.83 -20.34 -14.95
CA LEU A 626 -21.39 -20.03 -13.63
C LEU A 626 -21.72 -21.32 -12.85
N SER A 627 -22.20 -22.37 -13.51
CA SER A 627 -22.46 -23.66 -12.88
C SER A 627 -21.16 -24.29 -12.35
N ASN A 628 -20.08 -24.28 -13.12
CA ASN A 628 -18.79 -24.78 -12.69
C ASN A 628 -18.22 -23.98 -11.50
N LYS A 629 -18.44 -22.66 -11.48
CA LYS A 629 -18.05 -21.81 -10.34
C LYS A 629 -18.88 -22.08 -9.09
N MET A 630 -20.17 -22.28 -9.25
CA MET A 630 -21.08 -22.64 -8.16
C MET A 630 -20.66 -23.96 -7.52
N ASP A 631 -20.32 -24.96 -8.34
CA ASP A 631 -19.85 -26.26 -7.86
C ASP A 631 -18.51 -26.14 -7.13
N LEU A 632 -17.58 -25.31 -7.64
CA LEU A 632 -16.30 -25.03 -6.98
C LEU A 632 -16.48 -24.30 -5.65
N ALA A 633 -17.33 -23.27 -5.62
CA ALA A 633 -17.66 -22.55 -4.37
C ALA A 633 -18.31 -23.49 -3.34
N SER A 634 -19.18 -24.41 -3.79
CA SER A 634 -19.78 -25.43 -2.94
C SER A 634 -18.74 -26.41 -2.37
N GLN A 635 -17.76 -26.85 -3.19
CA GLN A 635 -16.67 -27.72 -2.73
C GLN A 635 -15.76 -27.03 -1.74
N ASN A 636 -15.53 -25.72 -1.90
CA ASN A 636 -14.75 -24.88 -1.00
C ASN A 636 -15.51 -24.46 0.27
N MET A 637 -16.77 -24.93 0.46
CA MET A 637 -17.66 -24.55 1.58
C MET A 637 -18.05 -23.07 1.62
N GLU A 638 -17.93 -22.34 0.50
CA GLU A 638 -18.37 -20.94 0.33
C GLU A 638 -19.86 -20.89 -0.01
N PHE A 639 -20.72 -21.30 0.93
CA PHE A 639 -22.15 -21.55 0.66
C PHE A 639 -22.94 -20.29 0.28
N GLU A 640 -22.60 -19.11 0.80
CA GLU A 640 -23.25 -17.84 0.44
C GLU A 640 -22.98 -17.51 -1.03
N LYS A 641 -21.74 -17.62 -1.46
CA LYS A 641 -21.32 -17.38 -2.85
C LYS A 641 -21.91 -18.41 -3.82
N ALA A 642 -22.01 -19.67 -3.40
CA ALA A 642 -22.66 -20.71 -4.19
C ALA A 642 -24.17 -20.43 -4.37
N ALA A 643 -24.82 -19.86 -3.35
CA ALA A 643 -26.22 -19.47 -3.42
C ALA A 643 -26.44 -18.26 -4.35
N GLU A 644 -25.59 -17.24 -4.31
CA GLU A 644 -25.63 -16.09 -5.22
C GLU A 644 -25.47 -16.53 -6.68
N LEU A 645 -24.47 -17.39 -6.97
CA LEU A 645 -24.24 -17.91 -8.31
C LEU A 645 -25.41 -18.78 -8.81
N ARG A 646 -26.07 -19.54 -7.94
CA ARG A 646 -27.27 -20.31 -8.28
C ARG A 646 -28.43 -19.40 -8.71
N ASP A 647 -28.67 -18.34 -7.95
CA ASP A 647 -29.76 -17.40 -8.20
C ASP A 647 -29.52 -16.63 -9.52
N GLU A 648 -28.26 -16.33 -9.84
CA GLU A 648 -27.85 -15.73 -11.11
C GLU A 648 -28.07 -16.69 -12.29
N ILE A 649 -27.72 -17.98 -12.15
CA ILE A 649 -27.96 -19.02 -13.14
C ILE A 649 -29.46 -19.21 -13.40
N GLU A 650 -30.30 -19.20 -12.35
CA GLU A 650 -31.75 -19.30 -12.48
C GLU A 650 -32.32 -18.12 -13.28
N THR A 651 -31.87 -16.90 -12.98
CA THR A 651 -32.29 -15.69 -13.69
C THR A 651 -31.94 -15.76 -15.20
N LEU A 652 -30.72 -16.18 -15.51
CA LEU A 652 -30.29 -16.36 -16.91
C LEU A 652 -31.08 -17.47 -17.64
N ARG A 653 -31.40 -18.56 -16.95
CA ARG A 653 -32.21 -19.66 -17.53
C ARG A 653 -33.65 -19.22 -17.84
N GLU A 654 -34.27 -18.46 -16.94
CA GLU A 654 -35.61 -17.94 -17.14
C GLU A 654 -35.69 -16.96 -18.32
N GLU A 655 -34.73 -16.05 -18.45
CA GLU A 655 -34.76 -15.03 -19.50
C GLU A 655 -34.43 -15.57 -20.89
N PHE A 656 -33.51 -16.53 -21.00
CA PHE A 656 -33.10 -17.10 -22.30
C PHE A 656 -33.85 -18.36 -22.71
N GLY A 657 -34.71 -18.90 -21.84
CA GLY A 657 -35.48 -20.13 -22.12
C GLY A 657 -34.57 -21.34 -22.35
N VAL A 658 -33.42 -21.41 -21.71
CA VAL A 658 -32.46 -22.50 -21.79
C VAL A 658 -32.83 -23.52 -20.71
N GLY A 659 -33.72 -24.44 -21.03
CA GLY A 659 -34.13 -25.55 -20.16
C GLY A 659 -33.06 -26.62 -20.06
N GLY A 660 -32.47 -26.79 -18.90
CA GLY A 660 -31.73 -27.97 -18.47
C GLY A 660 -32.15 -28.30 -17.05
N VAL A 661 -32.62 -29.52 -16.82
CA VAL A 661 -32.94 -30.00 -15.47
C VAL A 661 -31.64 -30.15 -14.72
N TYR A 662 -31.36 -29.19 -13.82
CA TYR A 662 -30.32 -29.35 -12.82
C TYR A 662 -30.80 -30.45 -11.86
N ASN A 663 -30.10 -31.57 -11.84
CA ASN A 663 -30.31 -32.62 -10.85
C ASN A 663 -29.36 -32.28 -9.68
N PRO A 664 -29.83 -31.71 -8.58
CA PRO A 664 -28.96 -31.39 -7.46
C PRO A 664 -28.32 -32.68 -6.95
N LEU A 665 -27.00 -32.70 -6.80
CA LEU A 665 -26.32 -33.73 -6.04
C LEU A 665 -27.03 -33.91 -4.69
N PRO A 666 -27.27 -35.15 -4.24
CA PRO A 666 -27.91 -35.40 -2.96
C PRO A 666 -27.11 -34.70 -1.87
N PRO A 667 -27.79 -34.12 -0.87
CA PRO A 667 -27.09 -33.45 0.23
C PRO A 667 -26.07 -34.42 0.85
N PRO A 668 -24.89 -33.92 1.24
CA PRO A 668 -23.90 -34.78 1.90
C PRO A 668 -24.54 -35.42 3.12
N PRO A 669 -24.19 -36.70 3.45
CA PRO A 669 -24.75 -37.38 4.60
C PRO A 669 -24.52 -36.54 5.88
N PRO A 670 -25.48 -36.50 6.79
CA PRO A 670 -25.36 -35.73 8.03
C PRO A 670 -24.07 -36.16 8.75
N LYS A 671 -23.29 -35.19 9.22
CA LYS A 671 -22.09 -35.44 10.01
C LYS A 671 -22.44 -36.42 11.14
N PRO A 672 -21.65 -37.46 11.37
CA PRO A 672 -21.85 -38.30 12.55
C PRO A 672 -21.85 -37.41 13.82
N PRO A 673 -22.69 -37.73 14.81
CA PRO A 673 -22.72 -36.97 16.05
C PRO A 673 -21.31 -36.96 16.65
N PRO A 674 -20.91 -35.86 17.28
CA PRO A 674 -19.57 -35.76 17.89
C PRO A 674 -19.35 -36.95 18.83
N GLU A 675 -18.24 -37.65 18.64
CA GLU A 675 -17.83 -38.72 19.55
C GLU A 675 -17.79 -38.16 20.96
N LYS A 676 -18.42 -38.87 21.87
CA LYS A 676 -18.36 -38.51 23.30
C LYS A 676 -16.87 -38.48 23.70
N PRO A 677 -16.44 -37.47 24.44
CA PRO A 677 -15.07 -37.42 24.92
C PRO A 677 -14.77 -38.73 25.72
N PRO A 678 -13.57 -39.29 25.55
CA PRO A 678 -13.19 -40.48 26.26
C PRO A 678 -13.27 -40.22 27.77
N PRO A 679 -13.62 -41.22 28.60
CA PRO A 679 -13.70 -41.08 30.04
C PRO A 679 -12.34 -40.63 30.60
N PRO A 680 -12.31 -39.82 31.66
CA PRO A 680 -11.06 -39.36 32.25
C PRO A 680 -10.23 -40.55 32.66
N LYS A 681 -8.96 -40.59 32.21
CA LYS A 681 -7.98 -41.57 32.65
C LYS A 681 -7.78 -41.37 34.17
N GLU A 682 -7.96 -42.45 34.94
CA GLU A 682 -7.61 -42.50 36.37
C GLU A 682 -6.13 -42.15 36.53
N LEU A 683 -5.84 -41.17 37.36
CA LEU A 683 -4.49 -40.80 37.76
C LEU A 683 -3.88 -41.92 38.62
N PRO A 684 -2.63 -42.32 38.39
CA PRO A 684 -1.91 -43.18 39.28
C PRO A 684 -1.57 -42.43 40.61
N PRO A 685 -1.47 -43.12 41.73
CA PRO A 685 -1.29 -42.51 43.04
C PRO A 685 0.12 -41.95 43.24
N ASP A 686 0.14 -40.77 43.85
CA ASP A 686 1.24 -40.14 44.60
C ASP A 686 2.68 -40.25 44.10
N GLN A 687 3.11 -39.19 43.42
CA GLN A 687 4.51 -38.75 43.42
C GLN A 687 4.63 -37.40 44.16
N PRO A 688 5.70 -37.19 44.97
CA PRO A 688 5.88 -35.95 45.71
C PRO A 688 6.17 -34.76 44.75
N PRO A 689 5.82 -33.53 45.15
CA PRO A 689 5.97 -32.35 44.29
C PRO A 689 7.45 -32.05 44.03
N GLU A 690 7.75 -31.79 42.74
CA GLU A 690 9.04 -31.24 42.30
C GLU A 690 9.26 -29.83 42.88
N PRO A 691 10.51 -29.46 43.18
CA PRO A 691 10.83 -28.12 43.64
C PRO A 691 10.59 -27.07 42.56
N PRO A 692 10.23 -25.83 42.92
CA PRO A 692 9.96 -24.76 41.94
C PRO A 692 11.23 -24.44 41.16
N PRO A 693 11.10 -24.13 39.86
CA PRO A 693 12.22 -23.71 39.02
C PRO A 693 12.77 -22.36 39.51
N PRO A 694 14.07 -22.10 39.30
CA PRO A 694 14.68 -20.83 39.64
C PRO A 694 14.04 -19.69 38.80
N PRO A 695 14.02 -18.43 39.27
CA PRO A 695 13.36 -17.33 38.57
C PRO A 695 14.00 -17.14 37.20
N GLY A 696 13.21 -17.45 36.17
CA GLY A 696 13.58 -17.32 34.78
C GLY A 696 13.71 -15.86 34.40
N ARG A 697 14.76 -15.57 33.69
CA ARG A 697 14.97 -14.34 32.98
C ARG A 697 13.81 -14.15 31.99
N ASP A 698 13.19 -12.96 32.03
CA ASP A 698 12.19 -12.50 31.08
C ASP A 698 12.68 -12.72 29.65
N VAL A 699 12.00 -13.57 28.93
CA VAL A 699 12.13 -13.66 27.47
C VAL A 699 11.40 -12.43 26.93
N ILE A 700 12.16 -11.37 26.66
CA ILE A 700 11.70 -10.23 25.90
C ILE A 700 11.49 -10.73 24.48
N LEU A 701 10.24 -10.92 24.11
CA LEU A 701 9.81 -10.97 22.71
C LEU A 701 10.10 -9.58 22.10
N VAL A 702 11.23 -9.49 21.44
CA VAL A 702 11.58 -8.30 20.66
C VAL A 702 10.77 -8.38 19.36
N SER A 703 9.59 -7.75 19.36
CA SER A 703 8.97 -7.30 18.13
C SER A 703 9.94 -6.29 17.50
N MET A 704 10.51 -6.63 16.36
CA MET A 704 11.37 -5.72 15.60
C MET A 704 10.55 -4.55 15.06
N GLU A 705 10.29 -3.57 15.90
CA GLU A 705 10.07 -2.20 15.46
C GLU A 705 11.42 -1.57 15.14
N PHE A 706 11.58 -1.10 13.92
CA PHE A 706 12.71 -0.30 13.48
C PHE A 706 12.74 1.03 14.26
N ALA A 707 13.51 1.09 15.33
CA ALA A 707 13.96 2.35 15.93
C ALA A 707 15.19 2.10 16.81
N ASN A 708 16.24 2.81 16.50
CA ASN A 708 17.42 3.17 17.26
C ASN A 708 18.76 2.65 16.74
N VAL A 709 19.33 3.44 15.85
CA VAL A 709 20.78 3.67 15.86
C VAL A 709 20.99 5.19 15.90
N SER A 710 21.08 5.72 17.11
CA SER A 710 21.75 6.99 17.36
C SER A 710 22.48 6.87 18.71
N LYS A 711 23.70 6.39 18.66
CA LYS A 711 24.73 6.76 19.65
C LYS A 711 26.13 6.47 19.07
N GLU A 712 26.93 7.56 19.17
CA GLU A 712 28.38 7.63 19.15
C GLU A 712 29.11 7.70 17.81
N LEU A 713 29.34 8.95 17.39
CA LEU A 713 30.55 9.35 16.68
C LEU A 713 31.49 10.05 17.67
N PRO A 714 32.76 9.66 17.80
CA PRO A 714 33.76 10.48 18.45
C PRO A 714 34.23 11.57 17.48
N LYS A 715 34.67 12.67 18.06
CA LYS A 715 35.13 13.97 17.57
C LYS A 715 35.71 14.05 16.16
#